data_192db4576bc09a8910ef10184c255f7c
#
_entry.id   192db4576bc09a8910ef10184c255f7c
#
_cell.length_a   1.000
_cell.length_b   1.000
_cell.length_c   1.000
_cell.angle_alpha   90.00
_cell.angle_beta   90.00
_cell.angle_gamma   90.00
#
_symmetry.space_group_name_H-M   'P 1'
#
loop_
_entity.id
_entity.type
_entity.pdbx_description
1 polymer ?
#
loop_
_entity_poly.entity_id
_entity_poly.type
_entity_poly.pdbx_seq_one_letter_code
_entity_poly.pdbx_strand_id
1 'polypeptide(L)'
;MRIRHVLLTALAIPIVFAQSQADRDWPMFNRDLAGTRYSPLKQIDTANVAKLTKVWQFRFNREGKTISGQSPSELYQEITPIVVNGVMYSPSGDRVVALEPETGKELWTYEVNGGLASFRGVAYWPGDRNNPPRIIFTTSRKMMALNAHTGKVDPGFGKEGSVDLEVPYAGTPTVYKNLLFVGTNFYGPGERHIAPQLDQAGGQIPEQHAYDVRTGKELWTFHTIPSDGEPGNETWAKGTWQNRTGNNVWAFALTVDEERGILYIPVSGPGANIYGGDRPGANLFGNTLVALDANTGKMKWYFQTVHHELWDYNLPPAPGLIDIKKDGKTIPALAQVGKSGYMFILDRVTGKPIYGVEERPVAKSDVPGEVSYPTQPFPLKPPAISRTSMTKADIVTAEDTTPDHAKACQELWERSGLHNEGPFTTFPYHAEGSNSKPAIIFPGFTGGANWGGTATDPKLGYIFVNTKESPAVGWMLVNPKYVAGNKDGIEPYIRSAPQGLGSFSAPAHDADGKQIGNYPCFKPPWGRLIAVNAATGDFAWQVPLGVTDSLPEGKQNTGATNTAGPIVTAGGLVFIGSTSDNRFRAFDSKTGKELWVTKLDYTATAVPMTFMGKNGKQYVAIVAATGGGGRGGPPAAQNQGIFVFVLP
;
A
#
# COMPACT_ATOMS: atom_id res chain seq x y z
N MET A 1 9.85 16.97 79.80
CA MET A 1 9.06 17.30 78.61
C MET A 1 9.55 16.42 77.43
N ARG A 2 8.86 15.33 77.13
CA ARG A 2 9.29 14.34 76.09
C ARG A 2 8.50 14.62 74.79
N ILE A 3 9.20 15.09 73.76
CA ILE A 3 8.63 15.32 72.43
C ILE A 3 8.54 13.96 71.69
N ARG A 4 7.33 13.52 71.40
CA ARG A 4 7.09 12.35 70.54
C ARG A 4 7.09 12.79 69.04
N HIS A 5 8.05 12.28 68.29
CA HIS A 5 8.03 12.40 66.82
C HIS A 5 7.04 11.40 66.26
N VAL A 6 6.01 11.90 65.58
CA VAL A 6 5.09 11.08 64.77
C VAL A 6 5.67 11.06 63.36
N LEU A 7 6.15 9.90 62.93
CA LEU A 7 6.49 9.66 61.51
C LEU A 7 5.20 9.47 60.74
N LEU A 8 4.86 10.40 59.86
CA LEU A 8 3.86 10.20 58.81
C LEU A 8 4.52 9.44 57.64
N THR A 9 4.22 8.17 57.49
CA THR A 9 4.51 7.39 56.29
C THR A 9 3.49 7.75 55.19
N ALA A 10 3.92 8.53 54.21
CA ALA A 10 3.13 8.78 53.00
C ALA A 10 3.11 7.51 52.13
N LEU A 11 1.98 6.82 52.08
CA LEU A 11 1.73 5.79 51.09
C LEU A 11 1.60 6.45 49.69
N ALA A 12 2.61 6.30 48.86
CA ALA A 12 2.52 6.62 47.44
C ALA A 12 1.64 5.58 46.77
N ILE A 13 0.38 5.91 46.51
CA ILE A 13 -0.54 5.12 45.65
C ILE A 13 -0.04 5.33 44.22
N PRO A 14 0.34 4.28 43.48
CA PRO A 14 0.68 4.43 42.08
C PRO A 14 -0.57 4.86 41.31
N ILE A 15 -0.56 6.07 40.75
CA ILE A 15 -1.59 6.55 39.84
C ILE A 15 -1.42 5.71 38.57
N VAL A 16 -2.21 4.65 38.42
CA VAL A 16 -2.36 3.93 37.17
C VAL A 16 -3.19 4.82 36.26
N PHE A 17 -2.56 5.52 35.35
CA PHE A 17 -3.27 6.20 34.28
C PHE A 17 -4.00 5.13 33.48
N ALA A 18 -5.33 5.10 33.56
CA ALA A 18 -6.16 4.26 32.70
C ALA A 18 -5.90 4.70 31.24
N GLN A 19 -5.52 3.75 30.38
CA GLN A 19 -5.39 4.03 28.95
C GLN A 19 -6.72 4.58 28.42
N SER A 20 -6.65 5.64 27.60
CA SER A 20 -7.85 6.16 26.94
C SER A 20 -8.47 5.09 26.03
N GLN A 21 -9.77 5.18 25.75
CA GLN A 21 -10.43 4.26 24.83
C GLN A 21 -9.76 4.30 23.45
N ALA A 22 -9.36 5.47 22.99
CA ALA A 22 -8.63 5.65 21.72
C ALA A 22 -7.29 4.88 21.68
N ASP A 23 -6.61 4.75 22.83
CA ASP A 23 -5.37 3.97 22.92
C ASP A 23 -5.60 2.47 22.85
N ARG A 24 -6.81 2.02 23.21
CA ARG A 24 -7.20 0.61 23.24
C ARG A 24 -7.70 0.09 21.91
N ASP A 25 -8.14 0.98 21.03
CA ASP A 25 -8.81 0.67 19.76
C ASP A 25 -7.86 0.70 18.56
N TRP A 26 -8.34 0.14 17.44
CA TRP A 26 -7.78 0.30 16.09
C TRP A 26 -8.86 0.90 15.19
N PRO A 27 -9.14 2.22 15.31
CA PRO A 27 -10.39 2.81 14.82
C PRO A 27 -10.46 3.08 13.32
N MET A 28 -9.37 2.92 12.59
CA MET A 28 -9.30 3.10 11.14
C MET A 28 -8.16 2.27 10.53
N PHE A 29 -8.12 2.18 9.20
CA PHE A 29 -7.15 1.38 8.45
C PHE A 29 -5.71 1.57 8.91
N ASN A 30 -5.23 2.80 9.04
CA ASN A 30 -3.87 3.13 9.47
C ASN A 30 -3.76 3.38 10.98
N ARG A 31 -4.73 2.99 11.78
CA ARG A 31 -4.91 3.24 13.20
C ARG A 31 -5.25 4.69 13.55
N ASP A 32 -4.58 5.65 12.96
CA ASP A 32 -4.78 7.09 13.18
C ASP A 32 -4.68 7.88 11.88
N LEU A 33 -5.14 9.12 11.90
CA LEU A 33 -5.12 10.01 10.75
C LEU A 33 -3.70 10.41 10.32
N ALA A 34 -2.73 10.33 11.23
CA ALA A 34 -1.32 10.54 10.92
C ALA A 34 -0.68 9.37 10.14
N GLY A 35 -1.40 8.27 9.96
CA GLY A 35 -0.92 7.11 9.22
C GLY A 35 0.24 6.40 9.92
N THR A 36 0.34 6.52 11.26
CA THR A 36 1.51 6.01 11.99
C THR A 36 1.55 4.50 12.09
N ARG A 37 0.39 3.83 12.10
CA ARG A 37 0.29 2.38 12.41
C ARG A 37 1.00 1.99 13.71
N TYR A 38 1.12 2.95 14.62
CA TYR A 38 1.70 2.77 15.94
C TYR A 38 0.62 2.54 16.98
N SER A 39 0.73 1.44 17.72
CA SER A 39 -0.14 1.18 18.88
C SER A 39 0.58 1.49 20.19
N PRO A 40 -0.02 2.26 21.11
CA PRO A 40 0.54 2.48 22.45
C PRO A 40 0.40 1.27 23.37
N LEU A 41 -0.23 0.19 22.93
CA LEU A 41 -0.36 -1.05 23.69
C LEU A 41 0.99 -1.73 23.85
N LYS A 42 1.23 -2.28 25.05
CA LYS A 42 2.52 -2.89 25.43
C LYS A 42 2.40 -4.15 26.28
N GLN A 43 1.19 -4.71 26.43
CA GLN A 43 1.01 -5.97 27.16
C GLN A 43 1.69 -7.14 26.44
N ILE A 44 1.67 -7.11 25.10
CA ILE A 44 2.48 -7.98 24.26
C ILE A 44 3.78 -7.22 23.96
N ASP A 45 4.91 -7.78 24.36
CA ASP A 45 6.22 -7.16 24.26
C ASP A 45 7.31 -8.16 23.81
N THR A 46 8.54 -7.70 23.70
CA THR A 46 9.68 -8.49 23.25
C THR A 46 10.00 -9.68 24.16
N ALA A 47 9.61 -9.66 25.44
CA ALA A 47 9.87 -10.74 26.38
C ALA A 47 8.82 -11.86 26.34
N ASN A 48 7.60 -11.56 25.88
CA ASN A 48 6.48 -12.51 25.95
C ASN A 48 5.87 -12.88 24.61
N VAL A 49 6.19 -12.17 23.51
CA VAL A 49 5.59 -12.39 22.19
C VAL A 49 5.72 -13.82 21.68
N ALA A 50 6.77 -14.54 22.05
CA ALA A 50 6.96 -15.94 21.71
C ALA A 50 5.83 -16.88 22.22
N LYS A 51 5.03 -16.41 23.17
CA LYS A 51 3.90 -17.15 23.74
C LYS A 51 2.56 -16.87 23.04
N LEU A 52 2.53 -16.03 22.01
CA LEU A 52 1.31 -15.74 21.26
C LEU A 52 0.72 -17.00 20.64
N THR A 53 -0.58 -17.22 20.85
CA THR A 53 -1.33 -18.33 20.29
C THR A 53 -2.61 -17.85 19.59
N LYS A 54 -3.00 -18.56 18.52
CA LYS A 54 -4.27 -18.31 17.83
C LYS A 54 -5.43 -18.71 18.75
N VAL A 55 -6.42 -17.79 18.91
CA VAL A 55 -7.60 -18.05 19.76
C VAL A 55 -8.87 -18.24 18.97
N TRP A 56 -9.05 -17.52 17.86
CA TRP A 56 -10.19 -17.71 16.99
C TRP A 56 -9.89 -17.29 15.55
N GLN A 57 -10.81 -17.67 14.66
CA GLN A 57 -10.80 -17.31 13.25
C GLN A 57 -12.22 -17.02 12.78
N PHE A 58 -12.42 -15.90 12.09
CA PHE A 58 -13.66 -15.60 11.37
C PHE A 58 -13.48 -15.91 9.89
N ARG A 59 -14.30 -16.79 9.33
CA ARG A 59 -14.25 -17.18 7.92
C ARG A 59 -15.07 -16.23 7.07
N PHE A 60 -14.49 -15.72 5.99
CA PHE A 60 -15.19 -14.85 5.04
C PHE A 60 -16.18 -15.63 4.17
N ASN A 61 -15.80 -16.81 3.74
CA ASN A 61 -16.66 -17.68 2.93
C ASN A 61 -17.75 -18.32 3.79
N ARG A 62 -18.97 -18.30 3.28
CA ARG A 62 -20.10 -19.04 3.87
C ARG A 62 -20.27 -20.37 3.15
N GLU A 63 -20.58 -21.42 3.90
CA GLU A 63 -20.86 -22.73 3.34
C GLU A 63 -22.06 -22.65 2.37
N GLY A 64 -21.89 -23.17 1.15
CA GLY A 64 -22.94 -23.19 0.13
C GLY A 64 -23.19 -21.86 -0.62
N LYS A 65 -22.48 -20.76 -0.32
CA LYS A 65 -22.59 -19.51 -1.07
C LYS A 65 -21.34 -19.26 -1.91
N THR A 66 -21.50 -19.17 -3.22
CA THR A 66 -20.50 -18.64 -4.15
C THR A 66 -20.86 -17.20 -4.50
N ILE A 67 -19.91 -16.28 -4.35
CA ILE A 67 -20.09 -14.90 -4.82
C ILE A 67 -19.90 -14.93 -6.33
N SER A 68 -20.97 -14.70 -7.07
CA SER A 68 -21.02 -14.81 -8.52
C SER A 68 -20.10 -13.76 -9.18
N GLY A 69 -19.25 -14.21 -10.11
CA GLY A 69 -18.55 -13.35 -11.08
C GLY A 69 -17.17 -12.85 -10.69
N GLN A 70 -16.63 -13.17 -9.50
CA GLN A 70 -15.24 -12.84 -9.13
C GLN A 70 -14.53 -14.04 -8.51
N SER A 71 -13.23 -14.12 -8.77
CA SER A 71 -12.38 -15.07 -8.08
C SER A 71 -12.38 -14.73 -6.57
N PRO A 72 -12.70 -15.67 -5.67
CA PRO A 72 -12.58 -15.43 -4.23
C PRO A 72 -11.19 -14.95 -3.81
N SER A 73 -10.15 -15.21 -4.60
CA SER A 73 -8.80 -14.70 -4.38
C SER A 73 -8.70 -13.17 -4.51
N GLU A 74 -9.59 -12.52 -5.24
CA GLU A 74 -9.56 -11.06 -5.44
C GLU A 74 -10.38 -10.31 -4.39
N LEU A 75 -11.31 -10.99 -3.70
CA LEU A 75 -12.29 -10.37 -2.83
C LEU A 75 -11.78 -10.00 -1.42
N TYR A 76 -10.71 -10.64 -0.95
CA TYR A 76 -10.37 -10.57 0.48
C TYR A 76 -8.91 -10.21 0.77
N GLN A 77 -8.10 -9.95 -0.26
CA GLN A 77 -6.65 -9.85 -0.13
C GLN A 77 -6.17 -8.69 0.74
N GLU A 78 -6.90 -7.59 0.78
CA GLU A 78 -6.40 -6.32 1.28
C GLU A 78 -7.24 -5.78 2.44
N ILE A 79 -8.17 -6.58 2.96
CA ILE A 79 -9.08 -6.17 4.03
C ILE A 79 -8.31 -5.94 5.33
N THR A 80 -8.49 -4.75 5.89
CA THR A 80 -8.08 -4.45 7.27
C THR A 80 -9.34 -4.12 8.07
N PRO A 81 -9.76 -4.98 9.02
CA PRO A 81 -10.83 -4.68 9.95
C PRO A 81 -10.48 -3.49 10.83
N ILE A 82 -11.48 -2.89 11.45
CA ILE A 82 -11.29 -1.87 12.49
C ILE A 82 -11.92 -2.33 13.80
N VAL A 83 -11.38 -1.86 14.93
CA VAL A 83 -11.97 -2.10 16.26
C VAL A 83 -12.24 -0.75 16.91
N VAL A 84 -13.51 -0.51 17.24
CA VAL A 84 -13.97 0.73 17.86
C VAL A 84 -14.92 0.43 18.99
N ASN A 85 -14.65 0.96 20.18
CA ASN A 85 -15.48 0.80 21.37
C ASN A 85 -15.81 -0.68 21.68
N GLY A 86 -14.84 -1.57 21.44
CA GLY A 86 -14.99 -3.02 21.70
C GLY A 86 -15.93 -3.72 20.73
N VAL A 87 -16.04 -3.24 19.49
CA VAL A 87 -16.70 -3.91 18.36
C VAL A 87 -15.75 -3.91 17.17
N MET A 88 -15.58 -5.06 16.52
CA MET A 88 -14.82 -5.19 15.29
C MET A 88 -15.74 -5.08 14.09
N TYR A 89 -15.38 -4.24 13.11
CA TYR A 89 -16.13 -4.08 11.86
C TYR A 89 -15.25 -4.47 10.68
N SER A 90 -15.82 -5.23 9.75
CA SER A 90 -15.11 -5.69 8.55
C SER A 90 -16.04 -5.82 7.35
N PRO A 91 -15.60 -5.47 6.15
CA PRO A 91 -16.24 -6.01 4.95
C PRO A 91 -15.91 -7.51 4.85
N SER A 92 -16.77 -8.26 4.18
CA SER A 92 -16.62 -9.70 3.99
C SER A 92 -17.36 -10.12 2.71
N GLY A 93 -16.78 -9.73 1.55
CA GLY A 93 -17.36 -10.00 0.24
C GLY A 93 -18.63 -9.21 -0.02
N ASP A 94 -19.77 -9.92 -0.09
CA ASP A 94 -21.09 -9.34 -0.33
C ASP A 94 -21.77 -8.79 0.95
N ARG A 95 -21.02 -8.61 2.03
CA ARG A 95 -21.56 -8.15 3.31
C ARG A 95 -20.58 -7.29 4.11
N VAL A 96 -21.12 -6.53 5.07
CA VAL A 96 -20.39 -5.89 6.16
C VAL A 96 -20.81 -6.53 7.47
N VAL A 97 -19.86 -6.87 8.32
CA VAL A 97 -20.11 -7.56 9.60
C VAL A 97 -19.59 -6.75 10.78
N ALA A 98 -20.30 -6.84 11.91
CA ALA A 98 -19.79 -6.45 13.21
C ALA A 98 -19.59 -7.69 14.06
N LEU A 99 -18.44 -7.79 14.72
CA LEU A 99 -18.02 -8.95 15.49
C LEU A 99 -17.67 -8.54 16.93
N GLU A 100 -17.86 -9.45 17.86
CA GLU A 100 -17.22 -9.37 19.17
C GLU A 100 -15.73 -9.68 19.01
N PRO A 101 -14.83 -8.72 19.31
CA PRO A 101 -13.42 -8.84 18.91
C PRO A 101 -12.64 -9.89 19.71
N GLU A 102 -13.15 -10.33 20.86
CA GLU A 102 -12.55 -11.38 21.70
C GLU A 102 -12.86 -12.80 21.22
N THR A 103 -13.99 -12.99 20.51
CA THR A 103 -14.51 -14.33 20.18
C THR A 103 -14.80 -14.56 18.69
N GLY A 104 -14.90 -13.47 17.91
CA GLY A 104 -15.33 -13.52 16.51
C GLY A 104 -16.83 -13.76 16.31
N LYS A 105 -17.66 -13.73 17.40
CA LYS A 105 -19.11 -13.88 17.30
C LYS A 105 -19.72 -12.71 16.53
N GLU A 106 -20.58 -13.02 15.55
CA GLU A 106 -21.31 -11.99 14.80
C GLU A 106 -22.33 -11.30 15.71
N LEU A 107 -22.29 -9.96 15.72
CA LEU A 107 -23.25 -9.10 16.41
C LEU A 107 -24.37 -8.66 15.46
N TRP A 108 -23.99 -8.29 14.24
CA TRP A 108 -24.90 -8.02 13.15
C TRP A 108 -24.21 -8.19 11.80
N THR A 109 -25.01 -8.38 10.76
CA THR A 109 -24.58 -8.49 9.37
C THR A 109 -25.47 -7.63 8.48
N TYR A 110 -24.87 -6.89 7.56
CA TYR A 110 -25.54 -6.18 6.48
C TYR A 110 -25.17 -6.82 5.14
N GLU A 111 -26.17 -7.30 4.39
CA GLU A 111 -25.99 -7.87 3.05
C GLU A 111 -25.99 -6.76 2.00
N VAL A 112 -24.96 -6.71 1.15
CA VAL A 112 -24.86 -5.77 0.03
C VAL A 112 -25.62 -6.35 -1.15
N ASN A 113 -26.83 -5.84 -1.41
CA ASN A 113 -27.69 -6.34 -2.46
C ASN A 113 -27.11 -5.99 -3.86
N GLY A 114 -26.80 -7.01 -4.63
CA GLY A 114 -26.35 -6.86 -6.02
C GLY A 114 -24.93 -6.31 -6.20
N GLY A 115 -24.11 -6.34 -5.15
CA GLY A 115 -22.73 -5.82 -5.19
C GLY A 115 -21.83 -6.44 -4.15
N LEU A 116 -20.63 -5.86 -4.04
CA LEU A 116 -19.62 -6.22 -3.04
C LEU A 116 -19.37 -5.02 -2.14
N ALA A 117 -19.15 -5.26 -0.86
CA ALA A 117 -18.55 -4.27 0.02
C ALA A 117 -17.12 -3.98 -0.42
N SER A 118 -16.59 -2.80 -0.11
CA SER A 118 -15.18 -2.47 -0.36
C SER A 118 -14.29 -3.59 0.16
N PHE A 119 -13.40 -4.09 -0.70
CA PHE A 119 -12.47 -5.17 -0.33
C PHE A 119 -11.23 -4.67 0.45
N ARG A 120 -11.21 -3.39 0.89
CA ARG A 120 -10.08 -2.80 1.63
C ARG A 120 -10.41 -2.47 3.07
N GLY A 121 -11.65 -2.09 3.38
CA GLY A 121 -12.04 -1.77 4.73
C GLY A 121 -13.30 -0.93 4.81
N VAL A 122 -13.63 -0.52 6.04
CA VAL A 122 -14.73 0.39 6.35
C VAL A 122 -14.21 1.56 7.18
N ALA A 123 -14.91 2.69 7.13
CA ALA A 123 -14.64 3.85 7.99
C ALA A 123 -15.68 3.93 9.12
N TYR A 124 -15.25 4.47 10.26
CA TYR A 124 -16.10 4.75 11.40
C TYR A 124 -16.22 6.26 11.62
N TRP A 125 -17.43 6.75 11.78
CA TRP A 125 -17.72 8.09 12.28
C TRP A 125 -18.46 8.00 13.62
N PRO A 126 -18.04 8.71 14.68
CA PRO A 126 -18.62 8.53 16.03
C PRO A 126 -20.04 9.10 16.17
N GLY A 127 -20.55 9.76 15.13
CA GLY A 127 -21.83 10.47 15.23
C GLY A 127 -21.68 11.84 15.90
N ASP A 128 -22.81 12.50 16.08
CA ASP A 128 -22.95 13.74 16.85
C ASP A 128 -24.28 13.74 17.63
N ARG A 129 -24.69 14.88 18.15
CA ARG A 129 -25.93 14.99 18.95
C ARG A 129 -27.20 14.58 18.18
N ASN A 130 -27.18 14.71 16.84
CA ASN A 130 -28.35 14.52 15.98
C ASN A 130 -28.24 13.26 15.11
N ASN A 131 -27.05 12.68 14.99
CA ASN A 131 -26.76 11.57 14.10
C ASN A 131 -26.12 10.42 14.88
N PRO A 132 -26.53 9.16 14.64
CA PRO A 132 -25.92 8.00 15.27
C PRO A 132 -24.50 7.77 14.74
N PRO A 133 -23.67 6.98 15.46
CA PRO A 133 -22.40 6.54 14.91
C PRO A 133 -22.62 5.66 13.66
N ARG A 134 -21.72 5.83 12.68
CA ARG A 134 -21.84 5.24 11.34
C ARG A 134 -20.67 4.35 10.99
N ILE A 135 -20.97 3.25 10.29
CA ILE A 135 -20.01 2.52 9.46
C ILE A 135 -20.24 2.95 8.02
N ILE A 136 -19.20 3.49 7.38
CA ILE A 136 -19.24 4.00 6.02
C ILE A 136 -18.35 3.13 5.14
N PHE A 137 -18.86 2.70 4.00
CA PHE A 137 -18.13 1.87 3.06
C PHE A 137 -18.56 2.18 1.62
N THR A 138 -17.75 1.77 0.65
CA THR A 138 -18.07 1.88 -0.76
C THR A 138 -18.51 0.55 -1.34
N THR A 139 -19.39 0.59 -2.31
CA THR A 139 -19.81 -0.56 -3.11
C THR A 139 -20.04 -0.11 -4.56
N SER A 140 -19.28 -0.66 -5.50
CA SER A 140 -19.31 -0.20 -6.90
C SER A 140 -19.21 1.34 -7.00
N ARG A 141 -20.28 2.00 -7.44
CA ARG A 141 -20.39 3.46 -7.58
C ARG A 141 -21.22 4.10 -6.47
N LYS A 142 -21.30 3.51 -5.30
CA LYS A 142 -22.05 4.05 -4.16
C LYS A 142 -21.19 4.09 -2.92
N MET A 143 -21.39 5.12 -2.12
CA MET A 143 -20.92 5.21 -0.75
C MET A 143 -22.14 5.09 0.17
N MET A 144 -22.07 4.18 1.12
CA MET A 144 -23.18 3.82 2.01
C MET A 144 -22.84 4.08 3.46
N ALA A 145 -23.86 4.42 4.27
CA ALA A 145 -23.74 4.57 5.71
C ALA A 145 -24.72 3.65 6.44
N LEU A 146 -24.18 2.87 7.39
CA LEU A 146 -24.94 2.03 8.30
C LEU A 146 -24.85 2.60 9.72
N ASN A 147 -25.92 2.50 10.49
CA ASN A 147 -25.85 2.71 11.93
C ASN A 147 -24.91 1.66 12.55
N ALA A 148 -23.83 2.10 13.19
CA ALA A 148 -22.78 1.22 13.70
C ALA A 148 -23.28 0.22 14.76
N HIS A 149 -24.32 0.55 15.53
CA HIS A 149 -24.86 -0.35 16.58
C HIS A 149 -25.75 -1.43 16.01
N THR A 150 -26.48 -1.14 14.92
CA THR A 150 -27.56 -2.01 14.44
C THR A 150 -27.31 -2.66 13.08
N GLY A 151 -26.32 -2.16 12.32
CA GLY A 151 -26.07 -2.60 10.94
C GLY A 151 -27.14 -2.16 9.93
N LYS A 152 -28.16 -1.41 10.36
CA LYS A 152 -29.21 -0.92 9.46
C LYS A 152 -28.73 0.32 8.70
N VAL A 153 -29.19 0.46 7.45
CA VAL A 153 -28.96 1.67 6.65
C VAL A 153 -29.42 2.91 7.41
N ASP A 154 -28.58 3.94 7.45
CA ASP A 154 -28.92 5.24 8.04
C ASP A 154 -29.54 6.15 6.96
N PRO A 155 -30.86 6.37 6.94
CA PRO A 155 -31.53 7.14 5.89
C PRO A 155 -31.17 8.63 5.92
N GLY A 156 -30.52 9.11 6.99
CA GLY A 156 -30.05 10.49 7.11
C GLY A 156 -28.82 10.82 6.28
N PHE A 157 -28.18 9.81 5.66
CA PHE A 157 -27.00 9.99 4.83
C PHE A 157 -27.36 9.91 3.34
N GLY A 158 -27.10 10.97 2.59
CA GLY A 158 -27.40 11.03 1.16
C GLY A 158 -28.89 10.79 0.83
N LYS A 159 -29.11 10.03 -0.22
CA LYS A 159 -30.46 9.56 -0.59
C LYS A 159 -30.65 8.15 -0.07
N GLU A 160 -31.57 7.98 0.88
CA GLU A 160 -31.90 6.66 1.46
C GLU A 160 -30.66 5.90 2.00
N GLY A 161 -29.72 6.61 2.62
CA GLY A 161 -28.51 6.05 3.22
C GLY A 161 -27.34 5.86 2.27
N SER A 162 -27.39 6.43 1.07
CA SER A 162 -26.32 6.33 0.08
C SER A 162 -26.05 7.61 -0.68
N VAL A 163 -24.81 7.74 -1.17
CA VAL A 163 -24.37 8.77 -2.13
C VAL A 163 -23.88 8.06 -3.38
N ASP A 164 -24.35 8.47 -4.54
CA ASP A 164 -23.83 7.99 -5.81
C ASP A 164 -22.45 8.63 -6.07
N LEU A 165 -21.48 7.81 -6.38
CA LEU A 165 -20.13 8.24 -6.76
C LEU A 165 -20.05 8.25 -8.29
N GLU A 166 -19.61 9.35 -8.84
CA GLU A 166 -19.42 9.48 -10.29
C GLU A 166 -18.36 8.51 -10.81
N VAL A 167 -17.30 8.31 -10.02
CA VAL A 167 -16.21 7.37 -10.31
C VAL A 167 -16.11 6.34 -9.17
N PRO A 168 -15.89 5.04 -9.47
CA PRO A 168 -15.70 4.03 -8.44
C PRO A 168 -14.52 4.37 -7.53
N TYR A 169 -14.66 4.09 -6.23
CA TYR A 169 -13.58 4.19 -5.27
C TYR A 169 -13.39 2.85 -4.54
N ALA A 170 -12.22 2.27 -4.69
CA ALA A 170 -11.89 0.98 -4.08
C ALA A 170 -11.16 1.13 -2.72
N GLY A 171 -10.74 2.33 -2.34
CA GLY A 171 -10.12 2.63 -1.04
C GLY A 171 -11.14 2.65 0.10
N THR A 172 -10.65 2.81 1.31
CA THR A 172 -11.47 3.04 2.50
C THR A 172 -11.71 4.54 2.65
N PRO A 173 -12.97 5.03 2.74
CA PRO A 173 -13.23 6.43 3.02
C PRO A 173 -12.51 6.89 4.28
N THR A 174 -11.95 8.09 4.28
CA THR A 174 -11.22 8.64 5.44
C THR A 174 -12.05 9.71 6.12
N VAL A 175 -12.35 9.50 7.39
CA VAL A 175 -13.12 10.44 8.22
C VAL A 175 -12.19 11.37 8.99
N TYR A 176 -12.38 12.66 8.85
CA TYR A 176 -11.73 13.71 9.65
C TYR A 176 -12.75 14.70 10.16
N LYS A 177 -13.07 14.68 11.46
CA LYS A 177 -14.16 15.49 12.05
C LYS A 177 -15.47 15.22 11.32
N ASN A 178 -16.05 16.22 10.66
CA ASN A 178 -17.27 16.10 9.87
C ASN A 178 -17.00 15.99 8.36
N LEU A 179 -15.75 15.81 7.95
CA LEU A 179 -15.34 15.60 6.57
C LEU A 179 -15.15 14.11 6.27
N LEU A 180 -15.52 13.72 5.09
CA LEU A 180 -15.36 12.37 4.57
C LEU A 180 -14.64 12.46 3.23
N PHE A 181 -13.41 11.98 3.17
CA PHE A 181 -12.57 12.03 1.97
C PHE A 181 -12.70 10.73 1.18
N VAL A 182 -12.91 10.89 -0.13
CA VAL A 182 -13.03 9.80 -1.11
C VAL A 182 -12.22 10.19 -2.34
N GLY A 183 -11.27 9.35 -2.72
CA GLY A 183 -10.52 9.52 -3.95
C GLY A 183 -11.24 8.91 -5.16
N THR A 184 -10.53 8.82 -6.26
CA THR A 184 -10.99 8.13 -7.46
C THR A 184 -10.07 6.97 -7.79
N ASN A 185 -10.62 5.90 -8.33
CA ASN A 185 -9.88 4.75 -8.79
C ASN A 185 -10.45 4.27 -10.12
N PHE A 186 -10.17 5.05 -11.15
CA PHE A 186 -10.66 4.79 -12.49
C PHE A 186 -9.51 4.42 -13.42
N TYR A 187 -9.59 3.21 -13.96
CA TYR A 187 -8.77 2.77 -15.08
C TYR A 187 -9.70 2.63 -16.29
N GLY A 188 -9.31 3.22 -17.40
CA GLY A 188 -10.04 3.04 -18.65
C GLY A 188 -10.17 1.55 -18.99
N PRO A 189 -11.21 1.16 -19.72
CA PRO A 189 -11.42 -0.26 -20.08
C PRO A 189 -10.28 -0.78 -20.95
N GLY A 190 -9.65 -1.87 -20.50
CA GLY A 190 -8.55 -2.53 -21.22
C GLY A 190 -7.28 -1.67 -21.31
N GLU A 191 -6.72 -1.55 -22.51
CA GLU A 191 -5.47 -0.83 -22.80
C GLU A 191 -5.69 0.67 -23.09
N ARG A 192 -6.87 1.22 -22.76
CA ARG A 192 -7.23 2.59 -23.08
C ARG A 192 -6.73 3.57 -22.03
N HIS A 193 -5.93 4.53 -22.44
CA HIS A 193 -5.42 5.62 -21.62
C HIS A 193 -6.24 6.91 -21.74
N ILE A 194 -7.13 6.97 -22.74
CA ILE A 194 -8.17 7.97 -22.89
C ILE A 194 -9.52 7.26 -22.80
N ALA A 195 -10.48 7.86 -22.12
CA ALA A 195 -11.82 7.33 -21.98
C ALA A 195 -12.82 8.24 -22.68
N PRO A 196 -13.06 8.06 -24.00
CA PRO A 196 -13.97 8.91 -24.77
C PRO A 196 -15.39 8.95 -24.21
N GLN A 197 -15.81 7.90 -23.51
CA GLN A 197 -17.11 7.85 -22.83
C GLN A 197 -17.23 8.85 -21.65
N LEU A 198 -16.13 9.41 -21.17
CA LEU A 198 -16.16 10.46 -20.14
C LEU A 198 -16.76 11.76 -20.69
N ASP A 199 -16.56 12.06 -21.99
CA ASP A 199 -17.23 13.20 -22.64
C ASP A 199 -18.74 13.07 -22.60
N GLN A 200 -19.27 11.84 -22.76
CA GLN A 200 -20.71 11.57 -22.74
C GLN A 200 -21.29 11.61 -21.33
N ALA A 201 -20.46 11.41 -20.30
CA ALA A 201 -20.86 11.43 -18.89
C ALA A 201 -20.60 12.76 -18.18
N GLY A 202 -20.19 13.83 -18.92
CA GLY A 202 -19.87 15.12 -18.35
C GLY A 202 -18.40 15.35 -18.03
N GLY A 203 -17.49 14.59 -18.69
CA GLY A 203 -16.04 14.86 -18.65
C GLY A 203 -15.38 14.63 -17.30
N GLN A 204 -15.66 13.49 -16.67
CA GLN A 204 -15.09 13.17 -15.35
C GLN A 204 -13.58 12.99 -15.41
N ILE A 205 -12.88 13.90 -14.76
CA ILE A 205 -11.45 13.89 -14.54
C ILE A 205 -11.19 13.13 -13.23
N PRO A 206 -10.07 12.37 -13.09
CA PRO A 206 -9.68 11.80 -11.81
C PRO A 206 -9.58 12.87 -10.73
N GLU A 207 -10.18 12.64 -9.56
CA GLU A 207 -10.44 13.68 -8.58
C GLU A 207 -10.27 13.17 -7.15
N GLN A 208 -10.06 14.11 -6.23
CA GLN A 208 -10.20 13.91 -4.79
C GLN A 208 -11.41 14.70 -4.30
N HIS A 209 -12.34 14.03 -3.65
CA HIS A 209 -13.56 14.62 -3.13
C HIS A 209 -13.57 14.71 -1.61
N ALA A 210 -14.29 15.71 -1.09
CA ALA A 210 -14.72 15.77 0.30
C ALA A 210 -16.23 15.93 0.42
N TYR A 211 -16.81 15.15 1.31
CA TYR A 211 -18.24 15.16 1.62
C TYR A 211 -18.46 15.53 3.09
N ASP A 212 -19.61 16.12 3.40
CA ASP A 212 -20.09 16.22 4.79
C ASP A 212 -20.55 14.83 5.25
N VAL A 213 -19.90 14.28 6.28
CA VAL A 213 -20.16 12.92 6.77
C VAL A 213 -21.55 12.75 7.37
N ARG A 214 -22.23 13.86 7.75
CA ARG A 214 -23.59 13.86 8.31
C ARG A 214 -24.64 13.70 7.24
N THR A 215 -24.45 14.41 6.10
CA THR A 215 -25.47 14.56 5.06
C THR A 215 -25.12 13.85 3.76
N GLY A 216 -23.87 13.49 3.54
CA GLY A 216 -23.37 12.98 2.25
C GLY A 216 -23.26 14.05 1.16
N LYS A 217 -23.45 15.35 1.50
CA LYS A 217 -23.31 16.45 0.53
C LYS A 217 -21.85 16.65 0.19
N GLU A 218 -21.53 16.73 -1.10
CA GLU A 218 -20.21 17.12 -1.56
C GLU A 218 -19.90 18.59 -1.18
N LEU A 219 -18.67 18.82 -0.71
CA LEU A 219 -18.20 20.11 -0.21
C LEU A 219 -17.18 20.75 -1.12
N TRP A 220 -16.24 19.96 -1.64
CA TRP A 220 -15.21 20.39 -2.56
C TRP A 220 -14.62 19.22 -3.34
N THR A 221 -14.04 19.55 -4.48
CA THR A 221 -13.30 18.64 -5.37
C THR A 221 -11.94 19.23 -5.72
N PHE A 222 -10.93 18.38 -5.87
CA PHE A 222 -9.60 18.72 -6.37
C PHE A 222 -9.28 17.84 -7.59
N HIS A 223 -9.00 18.47 -8.73
CA HIS A 223 -8.64 17.78 -9.97
C HIS A 223 -7.18 17.28 -9.91
N THR A 224 -6.96 15.99 -10.00
CA THR A 224 -5.61 15.40 -10.01
C THR A 224 -4.96 15.44 -11.41
N ILE A 225 -5.77 15.65 -12.45
CA ILE A 225 -5.34 16.11 -13.78
C ILE A 225 -5.92 17.53 -13.95
N PRO A 226 -5.09 18.59 -13.88
CA PRO A 226 -5.58 19.95 -13.90
C PRO A 226 -6.11 20.34 -15.28
N SER A 227 -7.26 21.03 -15.29
CA SER A 227 -7.89 21.61 -16.46
C SER A 227 -7.20 22.93 -16.88
N ASP A 228 -7.56 23.45 -18.05
CA ASP A 228 -7.04 24.73 -18.53
C ASP A 228 -7.22 25.85 -17.49
N GLY A 229 -6.14 26.53 -17.16
CA GLY A 229 -6.10 27.62 -16.18
C GLY A 229 -5.90 27.17 -14.72
N GLU A 230 -5.93 25.89 -14.42
CA GLU A 230 -5.59 25.37 -13.10
C GLU A 230 -4.06 25.18 -12.95
N PRO A 231 -3.51 25.39 -11.73
CA PRO A 231 -2.10 25.15 -11.45
C PRO A 231 -1.67 23.72 -11.81
N GLY A 232 -0.56 23.56 -12.55
CA GLY A 232 -0.05 22.28 -13.01
C GLY A 232 -0.45 21.91 -14.44
N ASN A 233 -1.47 22.57 -15.02
CA ASN A 233 -1.87 22.32 -16.43
C ASN A 233 -0.76 22.68 -17.42
N GLU A 234 0.07 23.67 -17.10
CA GLU A 234 1.23 24.07 -17.89
C GLU A 234 2.28 22.97 -18.08
N THR A 235 2.20 21.90 -17.31
CA THR A 235 3.09 20.72 -17.41
C THR A 235 2.59 19.67 -18.40
N TRP A 236 1.45 19.90 -19.02
CA TRP A 236 0.85 19.09 -20.07
C TRP A 236 0.94 19.81 -21.41
N ALA A 237 1.28 19.10 -22.47
CA ALA A 237 1.11 19.66 -23.79
C ALA A 237 -0.37 20.01 -24.04
N LYS A 238 -0.62 21.06 -24.82
CA LYS A 238 -1.98 21.58 -25.04
C LYS A 238 -2.96 20.50 -25.46
N GLY A 239 -4.00 20.32 -24.68
CA GLY A 239 -5.11 19.39 -24.95
C GLY A 239 -4.83 17.92 -24.61
N THR A 240 -3.60 17.56 -24.18
CA THR A 240 -3.25 16.15 -23.89
C THR A 240 -3.75 15.64 -22.54
N TRP A 241 -4.24 16.54 -21.70
CA TRP A 241 -4.87 16.23 -20.41
C TRP A 241 -6.33 15.80 -20.54
N GLN A 242 -7.01 16.18 -21.65
CA GLN A 242 -8.45 15.95 -21.85
C GLN A 242 -8.78 14.45 -21.92
N ASN A 243 -9.82 14.05 -21.18
CA ASN A 243 -10.32 12.67 -21.12
C ASN A 243 -9.28 11.61 -20.72
N ARG A 244 -8.16 12.05 -20.12
CA ARG A 244 -7.07 11.19 -19.69
C ARG A 244 -7.47 10.36 -18.48
N THR A 245 -7.10 9.09 -18.48
CA THR A 245 -7.23 8.18 -17.33
C THR A 245 -5.96 8.22 -16.47
N GLY A 246 -5.98 7.56 -15.32
CA GLY A 246 -4.87 7.56 -14.38
C GLY A 246 -4.96 8.70 -13.37
N ASN A 247 -3.85 9.15 -12.82
CA ASN A 247 -3.76 10.12 -11.72
C ASN A 247 -4.72 9.82 -10.56
N ASN A 248 -4.95 8.54 -10.30
CA ASN A 248 -5.90 8.09 -9.28
C ASN A 248 -5.38 8.38 -7.88
N VAL A 249 -6.30 8.75 -6.98
CA VAL A 249 -6.07 8.76 -5.54
C VAL A 249 -6.68 7.48 -4.96
N TRP A 250 -5.91 6.39 -5.01
CA TRP A 250 -6.39 5.06 -4.66
C TRP A 250 -5.77 4.50 -3.37
N ALA A 251 -5.12 5.36 -2.60
CA ALA A 251 -4.64 4.99 -1.28
C ALA A 251 -5.74 4.36 -0.44
N PHE A 252 -5.37 3.34 0.34
CA PHE A 252 -6.33 2.59 1.16
C PHE A 252 -7.03 3.46 2.18
N ALA A 253 -6.31 4.39 2.79
CA ALA A 253 -6.82 5.47 3.60
C ALA A 253 -5.85 6.66 3.47
N LEU A 254 -6.38 7.87 3.54
CA LEU A 254 -5.59 9.08 3.40
C LEU A 254 -5.03 9.53 4.74
N THR A 255 -3.95 10.30 4.70
CA THR A 255 -3.29 10.86 5.89
C THR A 255 -3.69 12.31 6.09
N VAL A 256 -3.98 12.68 7.34
CA VAL A 256 -4.32 14.05 7.74
C VAL A 256 -3.44 14.49 8.90
N ASP A 257 -2.79 15.64 8.77
CA ASP A 257 -2.22 16.37 9.91
C ASP A 257 -3.36 17.12 10.61
N GLU A 258 -3.89 16.54 11.70
CA GLU A 258 -5.05 17.04 12.41
C GLU A 258 -4.80 18.42 13.05
N GLU A 259 -3.56 18.65 13.51
CA GLU A 259 -3.15 19.91 14.15
C GLU A 259 -3.18 21.07 13.15
N ARG A 260 -2.78 20.80 11.90
CA ARG A 260 -2.64 21.82 10.84
C ARG A 260 -3.77 21.81 9.83
N GLY A 261 -4.66 20.82 9.88
CA GLY A 261 -5.75 20.63 8.94
C GLY A 261 -5.26 20.40 7.51
N ILE A 262 -4.19 19.63 7.34
CA ILE A 262 -3.60 19.31 6.03
C ILE A 262 -3.94 17.87 5.65
N LEU A 263 -4.58 17.68 4.50
CA LEU A 263 -4.82 16.39 3.86
C LEU A 263 -3.68 16.10 2.87
N TYR A 264 -3.07 14.93 2.96
CA TYR A 264 -2.04 14.46 2.01
C TYR A 264 -2.64 13.40 1.10
N ILE A 265 -2.61 13.66 -0.21
CA ILE A 265 -3.09 12.75 -1.24
C ILE A 265 -1.92 12.27 -2.12
N PRO A 266 -1.61 10.97 -2.11
CA PRO A 266 -0.66 10.40 -3.06
C PRO A 266 -1.38 10.10 -4.37
N VAL A 267 -0.89 10.68 -5.46
CA VAL A 267 -1.48 10.56 -6.80
C VAL A 267 -0.67 9.57 -7.63
N SER A 268 -1.35 8.67 -8.33
CA SER A 268 -0.72 7.70 -9.26
C SER A 268 -0.30 8.36 -10.58
N GLY A 269 0.41 7.61 -11.42
CA GLY A 269 0.75 8.06 -12.77
C GLY A 269 -0.45 8.18 -13.70
N PRO A 270 -0.33 8.97 -14.79
CA PRO A 270 -1.35 9.04 -15.83
C PRO A 270 -1.40 7.75 -16.65
N GLY A 271 -2.56 7.45 -17.22
CA GLY A 271 -2.66 6.48 -18.33
C GLY A 271 -2.02 7.08 -19.60
N ALA A 272 -1.38 6.37 -20.42
CA ALA A 272 -0.65 5.12 -20.35
C ALA A 272 0.57 5.22 -19.43
N ASN A 273 0.79 4.21 -18.64
CA ASN A 273 1.86 4.24 -17.63
C ASN A 273 3.22 3.70 -18.12
N ILE A 274 3.35 3.31 -19.38
CA ILE A 274 4.61 2.83 -19.99
C ILE A 274 4.92 3.48 -21.35
N TYR A 275 4.05 4.36 -21.83
CA TYR A 275 4.23 5.20 -23.00
C TYR A 275 3.63 6.58 -22.75
N GLY A 276 4.36 7.63 -23.06
CA GLY A 276 3.97 9.01 -22.80
C GLY A 276 4.08 9.94 -23.99
N GLY A 277 4.38 9.44 -25.21
CA GLY A 277 4.59 10.26 -26.38
C GLY A 277 3.37 11.09 -26.81
N ASP A 278 2.17 10.72 -26.33
CA ASP A 278 0.94 11.48 -26.54
C ASP A 278 0.66 12.54 -25.44
N ARG A 279 1.53 12.65 -24.44
CA ARG A 279 1.40 13.59 -23.30
C ARG A 279 2.73 14.23 -22.89
N PRO A 280 3.46 14.89 -23.80
CA PRO A 280 4.74 15.54 -23.46
C PRO A 280 4.64 16.46 -22.25
N GLY A 281 5.68 16.49 -21.41
CA GLY A 281 5.77 17.31 -20.20
C GLY A 281 5.89 16.49 -18.92
N ALA A 282 5.97 17.14 -17.77
CA ALA A 282 6.09 16.48 -16.47
C ALA A 282 4.79 15.81 -15.99
N ASN A 283 3.62 16.22 -16.52
CA ASN A 283 2.29 15.68 -16.28
C ASN A 283 1.82 15.74 -14.82
N LEU A 284 1.85 16.91 -14.20
CA LEU A 284 1.30 17.10 -12.86
C LEU A 284 -0.23 16.82 -12.86
N PHE A 285 -0.78 16.20 -11.83
CA PHE A 285 -0.11 15.74 -10.60
C PHE A 285 0.19 14.22 -10.64
N GLY A 286 0.51 13.66 -11.79
CA GLY A 286 0.97 12.26 -11.87
C GLY A 286 2.19 12.02 -10.96
N ASN A 287 2.19 10.89 -10.23
CA ASN A 287 3.24 10.46 -9.31
C ASN A 287 3.66 11.53 -8.30
N THR A 288 2.69 12.25 -7.77
CA THR A 288 2.88 13.43 -6.92
C THR A 288 2.22 13.22 -5.57
N LEU A 289 2.90 13.60 -4.50
CA LEU A 289 2.27 13.83 -3.21
C LEU A 289 1.76 15.27 -3.17
N VAL A 290 0.45 15.44 -3.00
CA VAL A 290 -0.20 16.76 -2.92
C VAL A 290 -0.72 17.00 -1.52
N ALA A 291 -0.46 18.18 -0.96
CA ALA A 291 -0.98 18.62 0.32
C ALA A 291 -2.08 19.65 0.11
N LEU A 292 -3.27 19.34 0.62
CA LEU A 292 -4.46 20.17 0.52
C LEU A 292 -4.88 20.71 1.89
N ASP A 293 -5.47 21.89 1.92
CA ASP A 293 -6.26 22.29 3.06
C ASP A 293 -7.47 21.38 3.18
N ALA A 294 -7.59 20.65 4.28
CA ALA A 294 -8.61 19.63 4.47
C ALA A 294 -10.05 20.16 4.39
N ASN A 295 -10.28 21.44 4.77
CA ASN A 295 -11.61 22.03 4.79
C ASN A 295 -12.04 22.59 3.43
N THR A 296 -11.09 23.00 2.59
CA THR A 296 -11.38 23.75 1.37
C THR A 296 -10.92 23.09 0.08
N GLY A 297 -10.11 22.03 0.16
CA GLY A 297 -9.49 21.38 -1.00
C GLY A 297 -8.39 22.21 -1.69
N LYS A 298 -8.07 23.42 -1.17
CA LYS A 298 -7.03 24.27 -1.76
C LYS A 298 -5.65 23.68 -1.57
N MET A 299 -4.89 23.57 -2.66
CA MET A 299 -3.51 23.08 -2.64
C MET A 299 -2.61 24.03 -1.83
N LYS A 300 -1.81 23.45 -0.93
CA LYS A 300 -0.78 24.14 -0.14
C LYS A 300 0.60 23.97 -0.77
N TRP A 301 0.93 22.75 -1.15
CA TRP A 301 2.18 22.39 -1.83
C TRP A 301 2.04 21.02 -2.51
N TYR A 302 2.98 20.70 -3.37
CA TYR A 302 3.13 19.37 -3.96
C TYR A 302 4.60 18.99 -4.07
N PHE A 303 4.86 17.66 -4.19
CA PHE A 303 6.17 17.11 -4.47
C PHE A 303 6.01 15.95 -5.46
N GLN A 304 6.54 16.10 -6.68
CA GLN A 304 6.51 15.07 -7.70
C GLN A 304 7.68 14.11 -7.52
N THR A 305 7.41 12.81 -7.44
CA THR A 305 8.41 11.75 -7.20
C THR A 305 8.90 11.08 -8.48
N VAL A 306 8.16 11.21 -9.57
CA VAL A 306 8.55 10.75 -10.92
C VAL A 306 7.98 11.72 -11.95
N HIS A 307 8.83 12.27 -12.79
CA HIS A 307 8.44 13.10 -13.91
C HIS A 307 8.12 12.24 -15.12
N HIS A 308 7.07 12.55 -15.86
CA HIS A 308 6.72 11.89 -17.11
C HIS A 308 6.76 10.35 -17.02
N GLU A 309 5.80 9.78 -16.37
CA GLU A 309 5.70 8.35 -16.01
C GLU A 309 5.84 7.40 -17.20
N LEU A 310 6.79 6.47 -17.13
CA LEU A 310 7.02 5.40 -18.11
C LEU A 310 7.25 4.01 -17.48
N TRP A 311 7.06 3.85 -16.15
CA TRP A 311 7.46 2.66 -15.38
C TRP A 311 6.35 2.09 -14.51
N ASP A 312 5.18 2.74 -14.46
CA ASP A 312 4.11 2.45 -13.49
C ASP A 312 4.55 2.67 -12.03
N TYR A 313 5.36 3.74 -11.78
CA TYR A 313 5.93 4.05 -10.47
C TYR A 313 5.00 4.87 -9.57
N ASN A 314 3.75 4.43 -9.48
CA ASN A 314 2.70 5.03 -8.67
C ASN A 314 3.09 5.24 -7.20
N LEU A 315 2.35 6.12 -6.51
CA LEU A 315 2.36 6.30 -5.06
C LEU A 315 1.13 5.63 -4.42
N PRO A 316 1.14 4.29 -4.21
CA PRO A 316 -0.03 3.60 -3.70
C PRO A 316 -0.41 3.92 -2.26
N PRO A 317 0.54 4.08 -1.30
CA PRO A 317 0.19 4.35 0.09
C PRO A 317 0.16 5.84 0.39
N ALA A 318 -0.69 6.25 1.32
CA ALA A 318 -0.57 7.54 1.97
C ALA A 318 0.70 7.60 2.85
N PRO A 319 1.29 8.80 3.06
CA PRO A 319 2.50 8.95 3.87
C PRO A 319 2.24 8.67 5.35
N GLY A 320 3.26 8.19 6.06
CA GLY A 320 3.26 8.15 7.52
C GLY A 320 3.85 9.45 8.10
N LEU A 321 3.16 10.08 9.06
CA LEU A 321 3.68 11.26 9.74
C LEU A 321 4.63 10.87 10.87
N ILE A 322 5.66 11.69 11.07
CA ILE A 322 6.62 11.55 12.17
C ILE A 322 7.23 12.91 12.51
N ASP A 323 7.47 13.15 13.79
CA ASP A 323 8.24 14.33 14.23
C ASP A 323 9.71 13.96 14.39
N ILE A 324 10.57 14.60 13.61
CA ILE A 324 12.00 14.35 13.60
C ILE A 324 12.70 15.31 14.57
N LYS A 325 13.43 14.75 15.52
CA LYS A 325 14.33 15.53 16.39
C LYS A 325 15.70 15.61 15.76
N LYS A 326 16.08 16.81 15.29
CA LYS A 326 17.35 17.05 14.63
C LYS A 326 17.90 18.44 15.03
N ASP A 327 19.17 18.49 15.40
CA ASP A 327 19.88 19.73 15.77
C ASP A 327 19.12 20.57 16.83
N GLY A 328 18.54 19.89 17.84
CA GLY A 328 17.77 20.51 18.94
C GLY A 328 16.38 21.02 18.52
N LYS A 329 15.96 20.82 17.28
CA LYS A 329 14.65 21.22 16.76
C LYS A 329 13.76 19.99 16.53
N THR A 330 12.46 20.19 16.64
CA THR A 330 11.46 19.23 16.20
C THR A 330 10.96 19.66 14.82
N ILE A 331 11.16 18.82 13.82
CA ILE A 331 10.73 19.05 12.43
C ILE A 331 9.50 18.19 12.18
N PRO A 332 8.33 18.77 11.86
CA PRO A 332 7.17 18.01 11.46
C PRO A 332 7.44 17.39 10.08
N ALA A 333 7.54 16.08 10.01
CA ALA A 333 7.90 15.37 8.80
C ALA A 333 6.86 14.35 8.38
N LEU A 334 6.96 13.89 7.15
CA LEU A 334 6.28 12.73 6.61
C LEU A 334 7.26 11.86 5.81
N ALA A 335 6.95 10.57 5.73
CA ALA A 335 7.66 9.62 4.87
C ALA A 335 6.73 9.09 3.79
N GLN A 336 7.05 9.37 2.54
CA GLN A 336 6.36 8.87 1.36
C GLN A 336 7.20 7.81 0.67
N VAL A 337 6.63 6.64 0.48
CA VAL A 337 7.20 5.57 -0.35
C VAL A 337 6.31 5.30 -1.56
N GLY A 338 6.87 4.70 -2.58
CA GLY A 338 6.16 4.33 -3.79
C GLY A 338 6.84 3.20 -4.53
N LYS A 339 6.35 2.93 -5.73
CA LYS A 339 6.83 1.82 -6.55
C LYS A 339 8.26 2.03 -7.07
N SER A 340 8.76 3.28 -7.15
CA SER A 340 10.11 3.61 -7.65
C SER A 340 11.27 3.04 -6.83
N GLY A 341 10.99 2.52 -5.63
CA GLY A 341 12.05 1.99 -4.76
C GLY A 341 12.76 3.04 -3.92
N TYR A 342 12.21 4.24 -3.85
CA TYR A 342 12.73 5.32 -3.02
C TYR A 342 11.76 5.71 -1.90
N MET A 343 12.31 6.28 -0.83
CA MET A 343 11.57 6.92 0.25
C MET A 343 11.93 8.40 0.28
N PHE A 344 10.94 9.27 0.23
CA PHE A 344 11.10 10.71 0.36
C PHE A 344 10.65 11.14 1.76
N ILE A 345 11.55 11.76 2.52
CA ILE A 345 11.26 12.32 3.85
C ILE A 345 11.16 13.83 3.69
N LEU A 346 9.94 14.35 3.83
CA LEU A 346 9.63 15.75 3.58
C LEU A 346 9.16 16.45 4.86
N ASP A 347 9.46 17.75 4.96
CA ASP A 347 8.76 18.64 5.89
C ASP A 347 7.29 18.69 5.50
N ARG A 348 6.39 18.23 6.39
CA ARG A 348 4.98 18.06 6.06
C ARG A 348 4.19 19.36 5.92
N VAL A 349 4.78 20.49 6.37
CA VAL A 349 4.17 21.82 6.26
C VAL A 349 4.51 22.48 4.92
N THR A 350 5.73 22.28 4.43
CA THR A 350 6.26 22.99 3.26
C THR A 350 6.51 22.12 2.03
N GLY A 351 6.49 20.79 2.17
CA GLY A 351 6.83 19.84 1.11
C GLY A 351 8.33 19.75 0.80
N LYS A 352 9.20 20.47 1.52
CA LYS A 352 10.64 20.48 1.24
C LYS A 352 11.30 19.19 1.73
N PRO A 353 12.18 18.55 0.91
CA PRO A 353 12.95 17.39 1.33
C PRO A 353 13.90 17.72 2.49
N ILE A 354 13.83 16.93 3.58
CA ILE A 354 14.65 17.17 4.80
C ILE A 354 16.13 16.83 4.55
N TYR A 355 16.39 15.81 3.74
CA TYR A 355 17.75 15.34 3.44
C TYR A 355 18.23 15.74 2.05
N GLY A 356 17.45 16.55 1.33
CA GLY A 356 17.74 16.93 -0.04
C GLY A 356 17.33 15.90 -1.08
N VAL A 357 17.13 16.39 -2.28
CA VAL A 357 16.84 15.63 -3.50
C VAL A 357 17.67 16.21 -4.62
N GLU A 358 18.21 15.36 -5.46
CA GLU A 358 19.03 15.72 -6.62
C GLU A 358 18.35 15.28 -7.91
N GLU A 359 18.20 16.19 -8.85
CA GLU A 359 17.76 15.88 -10.21
C GLU A 359 18.93 15.26 -10.98
N ARG A 360 18.79 13.99 -11.36
CA ARG A 360 19.83 13.26 -12.12
C ARG A 360 19.34 12.87 -13.49
N PRO A 361 20.20 12.97 -14.52
CA PRO A 361 19.91 12.45 -15.85
C PRO A 361 19.55 10.95 -15.80
N VAL A 362 18.60 10.55 -16.63
CA VAL A 362 18.17 9.16 -16.80
C VAL A 362 18.15 8.76 -18.27
N ALA A 363 18.10 7.46 -18.55
CA ALA A 363 18.03 6.93 -19.90
C ALA A 363 16.82 7.47 -20.66
N LYS A 364 17.04 7.80 -21.94
CA LYS A 364 15.95 8.21 -22.84
C LYS A 364 15.30 7.00 -23.46
N SER A 365 13.99 7.04 -23.64
CA SER A 365 13.27 6.08 -24.45
C SER A 365 13.59 6.26 -25.95
N ASP A 366 13.75 5.16 -26.65
CA ASP A 366 13.90 5.11 -28.12
C ASP A 366 12.58 4.75 -28.84
N VAL A 367 11.47 4.64 -28.09
CA VAL A 367 10.15 4.38 -28.65
C VAL A 367 9.72 5.56 -29.51
N PRO A 368 9.28 5.34 -30.78
CA PRO A 368 8.93 6.44 -31.65
C PRO A 368 7.82 7.33 -31.09
N GLY A 369 8.05 8.65 -31.14
CA GLY A 369 7.12 9.64 -30.60
C GLY A 369 7.26 9.90 -29.10
N GLU A 370 7.99 9.08 -28.36
CA GLU A 370 8.24 9.30 -26.93
C GLU A 370 9.15 10.52 -26.68
N VAL A 371 8.81 11.32 -25.69
CA VAL A 371 9.57 12.50 -25.24
C VAL A 371 9.87 12.34 -23.75
N SER A 372 10.90 11.56 -23.45
CA SER A 372 11.33 11.29 -22.08
C SER A 372 11.69 12.58 -21.32
N TYR A 373 11.32 12.65 -20.04
CA TYR A 373 11.79 13.74 -19.18
C TYR A 373 13.30 13.56 -18.91
N PRO A 374 14.10 14.63 -18.99
CA PRO A 374 15.57 14.51 -19.00
C PRO A 374 16.18 14.05 -17.67
N THR A 375 15.52 14.33 -16.55
CA THR A 375 15.98 14.01 -15.21
C THR A 375 14.88 13.37 -14.38
N GLN A 376 15.28 12.73 -13.27
CA GLN A 376 14.36 12.24 -12.23
C GLN A 376 14.87 12.64 -10.85
N PRO A 377 13.98 12.81 -9.84
CA PRO A 377 14.36 13.18 -8.50
C PRO A 377 14.88 11.99 -7.70
N PHE A 378 16.11 12.11 -7.19
CA PHE A 378 16.74 11.10 -6.33
C PHE A 378 16.90 11.64 -4.92
N PRO A 379 16.31 11.01 -3.88
CA PRO A 379 16.57 11.41 -2.51
C PRO A 379 18.04 11.13 -2.17
N LEU A 380 18.69 12.06 -1.49
CA LEU A 380 20.06 11.86 -1.01
C LEU A 380 20.07 10.90 0.19
N LYS A 381 19.00 10.89 0.98
CA LYS A 381 18.71 9.95 2.07
C LYS A 381 17.20 9.76 2.22
N PRO A 382 16.75 8.57 2.62
CA PRO A 382 17.50 7.30 2.79
C PRO A 382 18.12 6.80 1.46
N PRO A 383 19.03 5.81 1.52
CA PRO A 383 19.42 5.06 0.33
C PRO A 383 18.20 4.39 -0.31
N ALA A 384 18.31 3.95 -1.57
CA ALA A 384 17.24 3.19 -2.21
C ALA A 384 16.78 2.01 -1.31
N ILE A 385 15.48 1.94 -1.06
CA ILE A 385 14.89 0.91 -0.18
C ILE A 385 14.69 -0.44 -0.88
N SER A 386 14.78 -0.46 -2.22
CA SER A 386 14.77 -1.69 -3.03
C SER A 386 15.80 -1.58 -4.15
N ARG A 387 16.01 -2.67 -4.87
CA ARG A 387 16.88 -2.70 -6.05
C ARG A 387 16.33 -1.77 -7.13
N THR A 388 17.17 -0.91 -7.68
CA THR A 388 16.82 0.05 -8.74
C THR A 388 17.59 -0.19 -10.04
N SER A 389 18.55 -1.12 -10.04
CA SER A 389 19.34 -1.50 -11.21
C SER A 389 19.86 -2.93 -11.07
N MET A 390 20.36 -3.51 -12.16
CA MET A 390 20.95 -4.84 -12.19
C MET A 390 22.05 -4.94 -13.24
N THR A 391 23.10 -5.67 -12.89
CA THR A 391 24.19 -6.06 -13.79
C THR A 391 24.36 -7.58 -13.80
N LYS A 392 25.22 -8.11 -14.69
CA LYS A 392 25.56 -9.55 -14.70
C LYS A 392 26.12 -10.04 -13.35
N ALA A 393 26.78 -9.19 -12.57
CA ALA A 393 27.31 -9.53 -11.25
C ALA A 393 26.22 -9.80 -10.20
N ASP A 394 24.99 -9.37 -10.46
CA ASP A 394 23.83 -9.57 -9.58
C ASP A 394 23.10 -10.90 -9.85
N ILE A 395 23.50 -11.68 -10.83
CA ILE A 395 22.91 -13.00 -11.11
C ILE A 395 23.24 -13.95 -9.95
N VAL A 396 22.25 -14.78 -9.58
CA VAL A 396 22.41 -15.78 -8.52
C VAL A 396 23.57 -16.71 -8.81
N THR A 397 24.23 -17.17 -7.74
CA THR A 397 25.29 -18.18 -7.77
C THR A 397 24.79 -19.49 -7.14
N ALA A 398 25.59 -20.54 -7.27
CA ALA A 398 25.32 -21.82 -6.61
C ALA A 398 25.26 -21.71 -5.07
N GLU A 399 25.89 -20.69 -4.50
CA GLU A 399 25.85 -20.41 -3.06
C GLU A 399 24.52 -19.81 -2.63
N ASP A 400 23.88 -19.00 -3.51
CA ASP A 400 22.61 -18.36 -3.23
C ASP A 400 21.42 -19.33 -3.31
N THR A 401 21.47 -20.30 -4.26
CA THR A 401 20.37 -21.24 -4.56
C THR A 401 20.91 -22.64 -4.83
N THR A 402 20.60 -23.24 -5.99
CA THR A 402 21.15 -24.53 -6.42
C THR A 402 22.09 -24.36 -7.62
N PRO A 403 23.07 -25.28 -7.85
CA PRO A 403 24.01 -25.14 -8.97
C PRO A 403 23.33 -25.12 -10.35
N ASP A 404 22.31 -25.95 -10.55
CA ASP A 404 21.55 -26.01 -11.80
C ASP A 404 20.73 -24.74 -12.04
N HIS A 405 20.10 -24.18 -11.00
CA HIS A 405 19.39 -22.90 -11.08
C HIS A 405 20.35 -21.76 -11.44
N ALA A 406 21.49 -21.66 -10.77
CA ALA A 406 22.49 -20.64 -11.06
C ALA A 406 22.97 -20.73 -12.52
N LYS A 407 23.25 -21.94 -13.01
CA LYS A 407 23.62 -22.19 -14.42
C LYS A 407 22.52 -21.78 -15.38
N ALA A 408 21.27 -22.18 -15.12
CA ALA A 408 20.12 -21.83 -15.94
C ALA A 408 19.90 -20.30 -16.03
N CYS A 409 20.13 -19.59 -14.91
CA CYS A 409 20.02 -18.13 -14.85
C CYS A 409 21.13 -17.41 -15.65
N GLN A 410 22.37 -17.91 -15.61
CA GLN A 410 23.47 -17.37 -16.42
C GLN A 410 23.21 -17.58 -17.91
N GLU A 411 22.81 -18.79 -18.32
CA GLU A 411 22.45 -19.10 -19.70
C GLU A 411 21.26 -18.27 -20.17
N LEU A 412 20.26 -18.04 -19.30
CA LEU A 412 19.11 -17.18 -19.60
C LEU A 412 19.54 -15.74 -19.86
N TRP A 413 20.41 -15.18 -19.04
CA TRP A 413 20.98 -13.83 -19.22
C TRP A 413 21.73 -13.72 -20.55
N GLU A 414 22.64 -14.66 -20.84
CA GLU A 414 23.49 -14.62 -22.04
C GLU A 414 22.68 -14.76 -23.32
N ARG A 415 21.76 -15.72 -23.39
CA ARG A 415 20.94 -15.94 -24.60
C ARG A 415 19.92 -14.82 -24.85
N SER A 416 19.41 -14.19 -23.79
CA SER A 416 18.38 -13.13 -23.91
C SER A 416 18.95 -11.79 -24.31
N GLY A 417 20.22 -11.53 -23.97
CA GLY A 417 20.86 -10.22 -24.15
C GLY A 417 20.23 -9.12 -23.30
N LEU A 418 19.64 -9.47 -22.13
CA LEU A 418 19.08 -8.51 -21.20
C LEU A 418 20.06 -7.41 -20.86
N HIS A 419 19.57 -6.18 -20.80
CA HIS A 419 20.35 -5.02 -20.37
C HIS A 419 19.58 -4.16 -19.38
N ASN A 420 20.31 -3.38 -18.59
CA ASN A 420 19.80 -2.37 -17.66
C ASN A 420 20.75 -1.17 -17.69
N GLU A 421 20.18 0.02 -17.82
CA GLU A 421 20.94 1.28 -17.94
C GLU A 421 20.98 2.07 -16.61
N GLY A 422 20.69 1.40 -15.50
CA GLY A 422 20.59 1.99 -14.17
C GLY A 422 19.15 2.25 -13.74
N PRO A 423 18.94 3.08 -12.71
CA PRO A 423 17.61 3.50 -12.29
C PRO A 423 16.85 4.17 -13.44
N PHE A 424 15.54 3.94 -13.49
CA PHE A 424 14.66 4.49 -14.54
C PHE A 424 15.03 4.04 -15.96
N THR A 425 15.58 2.83 -16.13
CA THR A 425 15.73 2.18 -17.45
C THR A 425 14.36 2.09 -18.12
N THR A 426 14.27 2.46 -19.41
CA THR A 426 13.04 2.37 -20.21
C THR A 426 12.98 1.04 -20.99
N PHE A 427 11.79 0.66 -21.45
CA PHE A 427 11.64 -0.45 -22.39
C PHE A 427 12.06 0.00 -23.78
N PRO A 428 13.04 -0.66 -24.44
CA PRO A 428 13.48 -0.30 -25.77
C PRO A 428 12.41 -0.63 -26.83
N TYR A 429 12.40 0.11 -27.92
CA TYR A 429 11.57 -0.21 -29.05
C TYR A 429 12.09 -1.44 -29.80
N HIS A 430 11.21 -2.38 -30.06
CA HIS A 430 11.51 -3.59 -30.84
C HIS A 430 10.71 -3.57 -32.14
N ALA A 431 11.32 -3.03 -33.20
CA ALA A 431 10.74 -3.08 -34.53
C ALA A 431 10.75 -4.51 -35.08
N GLU A 432 9.80 -4.83 -35.96
CA GLU A 432 9.77 -6.12 -36.64
C GLU A 432 11.10 -6.36 -37.40
N GLY A 433 11.70 -7.53 -37.18
CA GLY A 433 12.99 -7.88 -37.77
C GLY A 433 14.21 -7.20 -37.15
N SER A 434 14.05 -6.39 -36.12
CA SER A 434 15.18 -5.76 -35.41
C SER A 434 15.92 -6.73 -34.50
N ASN A 435 17.18 -6.39 -34.16
CA ASN A 435 17.99 -7.10 -33.17
C ASN A 435 17.93 -6.44 -31.77
N SER A 436 16.93 -5.58 -31.51
CA SER A 436 16.74 -4.96 -30.21
C SER A 436 16.71 -6.00 -29.11
N LYS A 437 17.40 -5.73 -28.00
CA LYS A 437 17.47 -6.60 -26.84
C LYS A 437 16.49 -6.13 -25.79
N PRO A 438 15.84 -7.05 -25.04
CA PRO A 438 14.91 -6.65 -23.98
C PRO A 438 15.62 -6.01 -22.81
N ALA A 439 14.98 -5.02 -22.17
CA ALA A 439 15.45 -4.47 -20.90
C ALA A 439 14.94 -5.30 -19.72
N ILE A 440 15.71 -5.28 -18.62
CA ILE A 440 15.27 -5.68 -17.29
C ILE A 440 15.23 -4.44 -16.40
N ILE A 441 14.08 -4.13 -15.85
CA ILE A 441 13.82 -2.89 -15.10
C ILE A 441 13.59 -3.22 -13.63
N PHE A 442 14.26 -2.50 -12.76
CA PHE A 442 14.04 -2.55 -11.31
C PHE A 442 13.71 -1.17 -10.73
N PRO A 443 12.73 -1.12 -9.80
CA PRO A 443 11.70 -2.13 -9.58
C PRO A 443 10.81 -2.33 -10.81
N GLY A 444 10.13 -3.47 -10.91
CA GLY A 444 9.11 -3.67 -11.95
C GLY A 444 7.76 -3.04 -11.55
N PHE A 445 6.69 -3.36 -12.28
CA PHE A 445 5.35 -2.75 -12.12
C PHE A 445 4.72 -2.89 -10.74
N THR A 446 5.08 -3.91 -9.97
CA THR A 446 4.60 -4.06 -8.59
C THR A 446 5.40 -3.23 -7.59
N GLY A 447 6.48 -2.59 -8.04
CA GLY A 447 7.30 -1.66 -7.27
C GLY A 447 8.18 -2.30 -6.20
N GLY A 448 9.08 -1.51 -5.65
CA GLY A 448 9.89 -1.86 -4.49
C GLY A 448 9.06 -1.82 -3.20
N ALA A 449 8.37 -0.72 -2.93
CA ALA A 449 7.27 -0.64 -1.96
C ALA A 449 5.93 -0.51 -2.70
N ASN A 450 4.84 -0.84 -2.01
CA ASN A 450 3.50 -0.77 -2.60
C ASN A 450 2.50 -0.26 -1.54
N TRP A 451 1.21 -0.53 -1.70
CA TRP A 451 0.13 -0.08 -0.83
C TRP A 451 0.34 -0.38 0.67
N GLY A 452 1.22 -1.31 0.99
CA GLY A 452 1.63 -1.59 2.36
C GLY A 452 2.16 -0.36 3.12
N GLY A 453 2.83 0.56 2.45
CA GLY A 453 3.28 1.81 3.04
C GLY A 453 4.26 1.64 4.19
N THR A 454 4.20 2.57 5.16
CA THR A 454 5.12 2.64 6.29
C THR A 454 4.38 2.49 7.62
N ALA A 455 5.13 2.09 8.68
CA ALA A 455 4.75 2.32 10.07
C ALA A 455 5.82 3.21 10.73
N THR A 456 5.41 4.12 11.62
CA THR A 456 6.33 5.07 12.27
C THR A 456 6.25 4.94 13.78
N ASP A 457 7.38 4.74 14.44
CA ASP A 457 7.47 4.74 15.90
C ASP A 457 7.90 6.14 16.38
N PRO A 458 6.99 6.94 16.95
CA PRO A 458 7.29 8.31 17.38
C PRO A 458 8.25 8.37 18.58
N LYS A 459 8.40 7.27 19.33
CA LYS A 459 9.30 7.22 20.50
C LYS A 459 10.71 6.81 20.10
N LEU A 460 10.81 5.81 19.23
CA LEU A 460 12.09 5.32 18.72
C LEU A 460 12.65 6.22 17.62
N GLY A 461 11.79 6.96 16.93
CA GLY A 461 12.16 7.79 15.78
C GLY A 461 12.47 6.96 14.53
N TYR A 462 11.87 5.79 14.39
CA TYR A 462 12.08 4.90 13.25
C TYR A 462 10.87 4.83 12.34
N ILE A 463 11.16 4.68 11.05
CA ILE A 463 10.18 4.42 9.99
C ILE A 463 10.43 3.01 9.47
N PHE A 464 9.42 2.16 9.57
CA PHE A 464 9.48 0.77 9.09
C PHE A 464 8.81 0.65 7.74
N VAL A 465 9.46 -0.06 6.83
CA VAL A 465 8.94 -0.34 5.48
C VAL A 465 9.37 -1.73 5.04
N ASN A 466 8.47 -2.46 4.41
CA ASN A 466 8.80 -3.69 3.71
C ASN A 466 8.91 -3.43 2.21
N THR A 467 9.83 -4.13 1.58
CA THR A 467 10.12 -4.02 0.15
C THR A 467 10.23 -5.39 -0.49
N LYS A 468 10.03 -5.42 -1.79
CA LYS A 468 10.25 -6.61 -2.62
C LYS A 468 11.13 -6.28 -3.81
N GLU A 469 11.83 -7.30 -4.27
CA GLU A 469 12.61 -7.25 -5.49
C GLU A 469 11.83 -8.00 -6.57
N SER A 470 11.30 -7.28 -7.55
CA SER A 470 10.52 -7.86 -8.64
C SER A 470 10.80 -7.06 -9.91
N PRO A 471 11.48 -7.64 -10.90
CA PRO A 471 11.75 -6.93 -12.15
C PRO A 471 10.55 -6.91 -13.08
N ALA A 472 10.58 -5.99 -14.03
CA ALA A 472 9.83 -6.07 -15.27
C ALA A 472 10.82 -6.31 -16.43
N VAL A 473 10.48 -7.23 -17.33
CA VAL A 473 11.31 -7.56 -18.49
C VAL A 473 10.53 -7.32 -19.76
N GLY A 474 11.18 -6.77 -20.79
CA GLY A 474 10.52 -6.65 -22.08
C GLY A 474 11.07 -5.55 -22.98
N TRP A 475 10.24 -5.23 -23.96
CA TRP A 475 10.40 -4.20 -24.97
C TRP A 475 9.04 -3.64 -25.37
N MET A 476 9.03 -2.56 -26.15
CA MET A 476 7.81 -1.98 -26.69
C MET A 476 7.63 -2.42 -28.16
N LEU A 477 6.42 -2.86 -28.48
CA LEU A 477 5.98 -3.23 -29.83
C LEU A 477 4.89 -2.28 -30.29
N VAL A 478 4.74 -2.13 -31.61
CA VAL A 478 3.53 -1.50 -32.17
C VAL A 478 2.30 -2.26 -31.68
N ASN A 479 1.31 -1.54 -31.17
CA ASN A 479 0.05 -2.15 -30.76
C ASN A 479 -0.78 -2.54 -31.99
N PRO A 480 -1.07 -3.82 -32.22
CA PRO A 480 -1.83 -4.25 -33.40
C PRO A 480 -3.28 -3.75 -33.41
N LYS A 481 -3.79 -3.27 -32.30
CA LYS A 481 -5.13 -2.69 -32.18
C LYS A 481 -5.15 -1.18 -32.43
N TYR A 482 -3.98 -0.54 -32.50
CA TYR A 482 -3.90 0.91 -32.69
C TYR A 482 -4.22 1.29 -34.13
N VAL A 483 -5.11 2.26 -34.30
CA VAL A 483 -5.43 2.87 -35.60
C VAL A 483 -5.13 4.36 -35.51
N ALA A 484 -4.17 4.82 -36.30
CA ALA A 484 -3.79 6.23 -36.30
C ALA A 484 -4.99 7.16 -36.60
N GLY A 485 -5.16 8.19 -35.79
CA GLY A 485 -6.28 9.12 -35.89
C GLY A 485 -7.60 8.64 -35.29
N ASN A 486 -7.68 7.39 -34.78
CA ASN A 486 -8.83 6.92 -34.03
C ASN A 486 -8.81 7.51 -32.60
N LYS A 487 -9.99 7.91 -32.11
CA LYS A 487 -10.17 8.49 -30.76
C LYS A 487 -10.63 7.46 -29.72
N ASP A 488 -10.39 6.17 -29.95
CA ASP A 488 -10.79 5.10 -29.03
C ASP A 488 -9.91 4.96 -27.78
N GLY A 489 -8.83 5.76 -27.69
CA GLY A 489 -7.91 5.78 -26.57
C GLY A 489 -6.93 4.60 -26.50
N ILE A 490 -6.79 3.81 -27.57
CA ILE A 490 -5.82 2.71 -27.66
C ILE A 490 -4.42 3.30 -27.88
N GLU A 491 -3.46 2.83 -27.09
CA GLU A 491 -2.06 3.24 -27.18
C GLU A 491 -1.39 2.73 -28.45
N PRO A 492 -0.49 3.53 -29.08
CA PRO A 492 0.23 3.10 -30.28
C PRO A 492 1.25 1.99 -30.02
N TYR A 493 1.72 1.87 -28.79
CA TYR A 493 2.72 0.88 -28.39
C TYR A 493 2.27 0.12 -27.14
N ILE A 494 2.62 -1.16 -27.08
CA ILE A 494 2.38 -2.03 -25.93
C ILE A 494 3.66 -2.73 -25.52
N ARG A 495 3.79 -2.99 -24.22
CA ARG A 495 4.88 -3.83 -23.73
C ARG A 495 4.65 -5.29 -24.09
N SER A 496 5.71 -5.93 -24.53
CA SER A 496 5.80 -7.38 -24.70
C SER A 496 7.11 -7.89 -24.11
N ALA A 497 7.26 -9.19 -24.02
CA ALA A 497 8.50 -9.83 -23.59
C ALA A 497 8.78 -11.05 -24.45
N PRO A 498 10.06 -11.43 -24.67
CA PRO A 498 10.40 -12.70 -25.31
C PRO A 498 9.74 -13.87 -24.57
N GLN A 499 9.36 -14.90 -25.30
CA GLN A 499 8.74 -16.09 -24.73
C GLN A 499 9.62 -16.69 -23.61
N GLY A 500 9.02 -16.96 -22.45
CA GLY A 500 9.70 -17.52 -21.29
C GLY A 500 10.57 -16.55 -20.48
N LEU A 501 10.54 -15.24 -20.80
CA LEU A 501 11.40 -14.25 -20.13
C LEU A 501 10.64 -13.23 -19.24
N GLY A 502 9.33 -13.40 -19.05
CA GLY A 502 8.48 -12.37 -18.43
C GLY A 502 8.85 -11.96 -17.00
N SER A 503 9.57 -12.79 -16.25
CA SER A 503 9.90 -12.54 -14.83
C SER A 503 11.39 -12.71 -14.47
N PHE A 504 12.28 -12.97 -15.42
CA PHE A 504 13.67 -13.31 -15.21
C PHE A 504 13.87 -14.32 -14.05
N SER A 505 13.31 -15.49 -14.24
CA SER A 505 13.33 -16.62 -13.29
C SER A 505 13.61 -17.92 -14.02
N ALA A 506 14.12 -18.90 -13.29
CA ALA A 506 14.42 -20.23 -13.84
C ALA A 506 14.02 -21.34 -12.85
N PRO A 507 13.77 -22.56 -13.34
CA PRO A 507 13.51 -23.70 -12.47
C PRO A 507 14.78 -24.05 -11.67
N ALA A 508 14.56 -24.53 -10.45
CA ALA A 508 15.58 -25.11 -9.58
C ALA A 508 15.20 -26.56 -9.24
N HIS A 509 16.18 -27.44 -9.12
CA HIS A 509 15.98 -28.84 -8.81
C HIS A 509 16.76 -29.25 -7.56
N ASP A 510 16.26 -30.26 -6.86
CA ASP A 510 16.99 -30.91 -5.76
C ASP A 510 18.08 -31.88 -6.28
N ALA A 511 18.74 -32.55 -5.37
CA ALA A 511 19.81 -33.49 -5.70
C ALA A 511 19.32 -34.70 -6.52
N ASP A 512 18.04 -35.05 -6.43
CA ASP A 512 17.40 -36.14 -7.16
C ASP A 512 16.84 -35.69 -8.52
N GLY A 513 17.08 -34.45 -8.92
CA GLY A 513 16.62 -33.85 -10.18
C GLY A 513 15.13 -33.47 -10.21
N LYS A 514 14.44 -33.49 -9.07
CA LYS A 514 13.05 -33.04 -8.96
C LYS A 514 12.99 -31.53 -8.89
N GLN A 515 12.14 -30.90 -9.69
CA GLN A 515 11.92 -29.46 -9.63
C GLN A 515 11.30 -29.06 -8.26
N ILE A 516 12.00 -28.18 -7.55
CA ILE A 516 11.60 -27.67 -6.23
C ILE A 516 10.96 -26.27 -6.30
N GLY A 517 11.09 -25.60 -7.43
CA GLY A 517 10.46 -24.30 -7.65
C GLY A 517 10.96 -23.61 -8.90
N ASN A 518 10.43 -22.39 -9.12
CA ASN A 518 10.91 -21.45 -10.13
C ASN A 518 11.26 -20.15 -9.38
N TYR A 519 12.56 -19.82 -9.35
CA TYR A 519 13.06 -18.73 -8.51
C TYR A 519 13.65 -17.59 -9.32
N PRO A 520 13.71 -16.37 -8.75
CA PRO A 520 14.36 -15.23 -9.40
C PRO A 520 15.82 -15.50 -9.73
N CYS A 521 16.25 -15.04 -10.89
CA CYS A 521 17.62 -15.18 -11.36
C CYS A 521 18.59 -14.10 -10.84
N PHE A 522 18.18 -13.29 -9.90
CA PHE A 522 19.03 -12.29 -9.24
C PHE A 522 19.23 -12.63 -7.76
N LYS A 523 20.39 -12.22 -7.22
CA LYS A 523 20.78 -12.51 -5.84
C LYS A 523 19.74 -12.07 -4.82
N PRO A 524 19.44 -12.87 -3.80
CA PRO A 524 18.62 -12.45 -2.66
C PRO A 524 19.29 -11.27 -1.91
N PRO A 525 18.56 -10.55 -1.03
CA PRO A 525 17.20 -10.87 -0.59
C PRO A 525 16.11 -10.43 -1.59
N TRP A 526 15.08 -11.27 -1.78
CA TRP A 526 13.95 -11.00 -2.66
C TRP A 526 12.83 -10.20 -1.99
N GLY A 527 12.94 -10.03 -0.69
CA GLY A 527 12.09 -9.18 0.14
C GLY A 527 12.84 -8.77 1.40
N ARG A 528 12.60 -7.55 1.87
CA ARG A 528 13.25 -6.99 3.06
C ARG A 528 12.27 -6.29 3.98
N LEU A 529 12.57 -6.28 5.28
CA LEU A 529 12.03 -5.34 6.25
C LEU A 529 13.15 -4.40 6.66
N ILE A 530 12.89 -3.11 6.57
CA ILE A 530 13.86 -2.04 6.78
C ILE A 530 13.34 -1.09 7.85
N ALA A 531 14.22 -0.70 8.79
CA ALA A 531 13.98 0.43 9.68
C ALA A 531 14.90 1.58 9.27
N VAL A 532 14.31 2.74 9.00
CA VAL A 532 15.01 3.99 8.71
C VAL A 532 15.00 4.84 9.97
N ASN A 533 16.16 5.31 10.42
CA ASN A 533 16.25 6.30 11.47
C ASN A 533 15.85 7.66 10.90
N ALA A 534 14.70 8.18 11.33
CA ALA A 534 14.15 9.42 10.80
C ALA A 534 15.03 10.66 11.09
N ALA A 535 15.88 10.63 12.14
CA ALA A 535 16.76 11.75 12.50
C ALA A 535 18.03 11.84 11.64
N THR A 536 18.48 10.71 11.08
CA THR A 536 19.70 10.67 10.24
C THR A 536 19.44 10.38 8.77
N GLY A 537 18.27 9.79 8.45
CA GLY A 537 17.92 9.31 7.12
C GLY A 537 18.64 8.02 6.71
N ASP A 538 19.39 7.37 7.62
CA ASP A 538 20.11 6.12 7.34
C ASP A 538 19.29 4.90 7.76
N PHE A 539 19.62 3.74 7.23
CA PHE A 539 19.07 2.48 7.74
C PHE A 539 19.59 2.20 9.15
N ALA A 540 18.68 2.07 10.12
CA ALA A 540 19.03 1.58 11.44
C ALA A 540 19.34 0.09 11.39
N TRP A 541 18.54 -0.66 10.61
CA TRP A 541 18.73 -2.06 10.30
C TRP A 541 17.91 -2.47 9.07
N GLN A 542 18.30 -3.58 8.45
CA GLN A 542 17.52 -4.26 7.42
C GLN A 542 17.72 -5.76 7.54
N VAL A 543 16.65 -6.53 7.29
CA VAL A 543 16.67 -8.00 7.34
C VAL A 543 15.90 -8.58 6.17
N PRO A 544 16.26 -9.80 5.67
CA PRO A 544 15.39 -10.52 4.76
C PRO A 544 14.01 -10.74 5.38
N LEU A 545 12.95 -10.53 4.61
CA LEU A 545 11.57 -10.73 5.02
C LEU A 545 10.96 -11.88 4.22
N GLY A 546 10.76 -13.02 4.90
CA GLY A 546 10.27 -14.25 4.29
C GLY A 546 11.39 -15.27 4.01
N VAL A 547 10.97 -16.48 3.70
CA VAL A 547 11.86 -17.61 3.42
C VAL A 547 11.37 -18.38 2.18
N THR A 548 12.28 -19.16 1.58
CA THR A 548 11.98 -20.12 0.53
C THR A 548 12.24 -21.53 1.07
N ASP A 549 11.22 -22.13 1.69
CA ASP A 549 11.31 -23.42 2.40
C ASP A 549 11.87 -24.57 1.55
N SER A 550 11.66 -24.52 0.23
CA SER A 550 12.07 -25.56 -0.72
C SER A 550 13.54 -25.49 -1.14
N LEU A 551 14.26 -24.43 -0.80
CA LEU A 551 15.71 -24.38 -1.03
C LEU A 551 16.46 -25.23 0.00
N PRO A 552 17.67 -25.69 -0.33
CA PRO A 552 18.53 -26.46 0.59
C PRO A 552 18.74 -25.72 1.92
N GLU A 553 19.00 -26.50 2.97
CA GLU A 553 19.33 -25.96 4.30
C GLU A 553 20.46 -24.94 4.23
N GLY A 554 20.34 -23.86 4.97
CA GLY A 554 21.27 -22.74 4.97
C GLY A 554 21.03 -21.70 3.86
N LYS A 555 20.21 -21.99 2.82
CA LYS A 555 19.92 -21.10 1.69
C LYS A 555 18.47 -20.57 1.69
N GLN A 556 17.69 -20.90 2.70
CA GLN A 556 16.27 -20.61 2.76
C GLN A 556 15.95 -19.15 3.12
N ASN A 557 16.88 -18.42 3.74
CA ASN A 557 16.67 -17.03 4.19
C ASN A 557 16.82 -16.03 3.05
N THR A 558 16.00 -16.19 2.02
CA THR A 558 16.07 -15.41 0.78
C THR A 558 15.25 -14.13 0.79
N GLY A 559 14.42 -13.91 1.81
CA GLY A 559 13.28 -13.02 1.64
C GLY A 559 12.24 -13.60 0.69
N ALA A 560 11.07 -12.97 0.62
CA ALA A 560 9.98 -13.42 -0.25
C ALA A 560 9.17 -12.23 -0.79
N THR A 561 8.42 -12.45 -1.87
CA THR A 561 7.47 -11.46 -2.40
C THR A 561 6.49 -11.04 -1.32
N ASN A 562 6.25 -9.74 -1.20
CA ASN A 562 5.40 -9.14 -0.17
C ASN A 562 4.76 -7.85 -0.67
N THR A 563 3.63 -7.41 -0.08
CA THR A 563 2.92 -6.18 -0.50
C THR A 563 2.28 -5.42 0.66
N ALA A 564 1.70 -6.11 1.65
CA ALA A 564 1.10 -5.50 2.83
C ALA A 564 2.15 -4.90 3.76
N GLY A 565 1.77 -3.93 4.57
CA GLY A 565 2.70 -3.20 5.44
C GLY A 565 2.76 -3.69 6.87
N PRO A 566 3.75 -3.22 7.64
CA PRO A 566 3.91 -3.49 9.05
C PRO A 566 2.99 -2.62 9.92
N ILE A 567 2.87 -3.02 11.19
CA ILE A 567 2.49 -2.16 12.30
C ILE A 567 3.59 -2.19 13.36
N VAL A 568 3.63 -1.19 14.22
CA VAL A 568 4.58 -1.13 15.34
C VAL A 568 3.86 -0.85 16.66
N THR A 569 4.37 -1.39 17.78
CA THR A 569 3.73 -1.26 19.09
C THR A 569 4.69 -0.71 20.14
N ALA A 570 4.13 -0.09 21.19
CA ALA A 570 4.90 0.35 22.35
C ALA A 570 5.56 -0.80 23.13
N GLY A 571 5.19 -2.05 22.85
CA GLY A 571 5.87 -3.24 23.34
C GLY A 571 7.20 -3.54 22.64
N GLY A 572 7.63 -2.68 21.71
CA GLY A 572 8.89 -2.82 20.98
C GLY A 572 8.83 -3.84 19.85
N LEU A 573 7.65 -4.07 19.28
CA LEU A 573 7.41 -5.09 18.27
C LEU A 573 6.96 -4.49 16.94
N VAL A 574 7.47 -5.04 15.84
CA VAL A 574 6.96 -4.84 14.49
C VAL A 574 6.26 -6.11 14.04
N PHE A 575 4.94 -6.05 13.84
CA PHE A 575 4.17 -7.18 13.31
C PHE A 575 3.98 -7.03 11.81
N ILE A 576 4.20 -8.11 11.07
CA ILE A 576 4.00 -8.16 9.61
C ILE A 576 3.68 -9.58 9.14
N GLY A 577 2.71 -9.72 8.25
CA GLY A 577 2.51 -10.91 7.42
C GLY A 577 3.12 -10.68 6.05
N SER A 578 2.29 -10.52 5.04
CA SER A 578 2.65 -10.04 3.70
C SER A 578 3.39 -11.01 2.78
N THR A 579 4.18 -11.93 3.33
CA THR A 579 5.10 -12.77 2.55
C THR A 579 4.42 -13.99 1.94
N SER A 580 4.84 -14.35 0.72
CA SER A 580 4.31 -15.51 -0.01
C SER A 580 4.61 -16.87 0.65
N ASP A 581 5.38 -16.90 1.72
CA ASP A 581 5.63 -18.08 2.54
C ASP A 581 4.54 -18.38 3.58
N ASN A 582 3.44 -17.62 3.55
CA ASN A 582 2.28 -17.75 4.43
C ASN A 582 2.61 -17.59 5.93
N ARG A 583 3.58 -16.77 6.29
CA ARG A 583 3.96 -16.57 7.70
C ARG A 583 3.54 -15.19 8.21
N PHE A 584 3.09 -15.19 9.45
CA PHE A 584 2.89 -13.98 10.25
C PHE A 584 3.99 -13.90 11.30
N ARG A 585 4.63 -12.74 11.40
CA ARG A 585 5.86 -12.56 12.18
C ARG A 585 5.79 -11.35 13.10
N ALA A 586 6.59 -11.42 14.18
CA ALA A 586 6.92 -10.29 15.03
C ALA A 586 8.45 -10.13 15.12
N PHE A 587 8.91 -8.90 14.90
CA PHE A 587 10.31 -8.51 14.99
C PHE A 587 10.53 -7.54 16.13
N ASP A 588 11.71 -7.58 16.74
CA ASP A 588 12.16 -6.51 17.65
C ASP A 588 12.34 -5.21 16.86
N SER A 589 11.65 -4.16 17.27
CA SER A 589 11.65 -2.88 16.54
C SER A 589 13.00 -2.16 16.52
N LYS A 590 13.90 -2.44 17.49
CA LYS A 590 15.22 -1.81 17.59
C LYS A 590 16.28 -2.52 16.75
N THR A 591 16.16 -3.84 16.62
CA THR A 591 17.25 -4.68 16.07
C THR A 591 16.88 -5.41 14.79
N GLY A 592 15.60 -5.54 14.46
CA GLY A 592 15.14 -6.37 13.35
C GLY A 592 15.19 -7.88 13.60
N LYS A 593 15.49 -8.32 14.84
CA LYS A 593 15.52 -9.75 15.18
C LYS A 593 14.08 -10.31 15.14
N GLU A 594 13.86 -11.42 14.42
CA GLU A 594 12.60 -12.15 14.48
C GLU A 594 12.45 -12.81 15.87
N LEU A 595 11.34 -12.50 16.56
CA LEU A 595 11.06 -12.99 17.91
C LEU A 595 9.92 -14.01 17.96
N TRP A 596 9.05 -13.99 16.95
CA TRP A 596 7.92 -14.90 16.84
C TRP A 596 7.51 -15.07 15.39
N VAL A 597 7.11 -16.26 15.03
CA VAL A 597 6.56 -16.60 13.71
C VAL A 597 5.51 -17.69 13.84
N THR A 598 4.44 -17.58 13.04
CA THR A 598 3.45 -18.63 12.86
C THR A 598 3.11 -18.80 11.40
N LYS A 599 2.85 -20.03 10.96
CA LYS A 599 2.39 -20.32 9.59
C LYS A 599 0.86 -20.22 9.56
N LEU A 600 0.34 -19.55 8.54
CA LEU A 600 -1.08 -19.43 8.26
C LEU A 600 -1.47 -20.32 7.08
N ASP A 601 -2.77 -20.58 6.91
CA ASP A 601 -3.26 -21.38 5.77
C ASP A 601 -3.05 -20.65 4.44
N TYR A 602 -2.97 -19.30 4.48
CA TYR A 602 -2.84 -18.41 3.31
C TYR A 602 -1.86 -17.29 3.57
N THR A 603 -1.44 -16.63 2.48
CA THR A 603 -0.69 -15.37 2.58
C THR A 603 -1.53 -14.31 3.29
N ALA A 604 -0.95 -13.69 4.30
CA ALA A 604 -1.56 -12.59 5.03
C ALA A 604 -1.30 -11.27 4.29
N THR A 605 -2.05 -11.01 3.23
CA THR A 605 -1.87 -9.84 2.35
C THR A 605 -2.53 -8.57 2.91
N ALA A 606 -2.83 -8.51 4.19
CA ALA A 606 -3.42 -7.37 4.87
C ALA A 606 -2.45 -6.75 5.89
N VAL A 607 -2.70 -5.49 6.27
CA VAL A 607 -2.00 -4.84 7.38
C VAL A 607 -2.52 -5.43 8.69
N PRO A 608 -1.65 -5.87 9.62
CA PRO A 608 -2.08 -6.33 10.93
C PRO A 608 -2.76 -5.20 11.74
N MET A 609 -3.42 -5.58 12.83
CA MET A 609 -3.90 -4.64 13.84
C MET A 609 -3.74 -5.22 15.24
N THR A 610 -3.75 -4.35 16.25
CA THR A 610 -3.76 -4.76 17.66
C THR A 610 -4.73 -3.90 18.46
N PHE A 611 -5.43 -4.52 19.39
CA PHE A 611 -6.46 -3.87 20.20
C PHE A 611 -6.53 -4.48 21.59
N MET A 612 -7.16 -3.77 22.52
CA MET A 612 -7.42 -4.24 23.86
C MET A 612 -8.86 -4.74 23.95
N GLY A 613 -9.06 -5.99 24.32
CA GLY A 613 -10.38 -6.54 24.59
C GLY A 613 -11.01 -5.98 25.87
N LYS A 614 -12.32 -6.17 26.02
CA LYS A 614 -13.09 -5.80 27.24
C LYS A 614 -12.59 -6.57 28.47
N ASN A 615 -12.05 -7.76 28.25
CA ASN A 615 -11.41 -8.59 29.30
C ASN A 615 -10.03 -8.12 29.73
N GLY A 616 -9.53 -7.00 29.20
CA GLY A 616 -8.23 -6.43 29.54
C GLY A 616 -7.01 -7.15 28.93
N LYS A 617 -7.22 -8.08 27.99
CA LYS A 617 -6.15 -8.72 27.22
C LYS A 617 -5.91 -7.97 25.92
N GLN A 618 -4.63 -7.84 25.53
CA GLN A 618 -4.23 -7.33 24.24
C GLN A 618 -4.29 -8.46 23.20
N TYR A 619 -4.91 -8.16 22.06
CA TYR A 619 -5.04 -9.06 20.91
C TYR A 619 -4.25 -8.50 19.72
N VAL A 620 -3.79 -9.40 18.86
CA VAL A 620 -3.23 -9.07 17.54
C VAL A 620 -4.03 -9.81 16.49
N ALA A 621 -4.42 -9.13 15.43
CA ALA A 621 -5.22 -9.72 14.36
C ALA A 621 -4.62 -9.46 12.99
N ILE A 622 -4.86 -10.37 12.06
CA ILE A 622 -4.47 -10.25 10.66
C ILE A 622 -5.48 -10.97 9.76
N VAL A 623 -5.69 -10.44 8.57
CA VAL A 623 -6.44 -11.13 7.51
C VAL A 623 -5.48 -11.93 6.64
N ALA A 624 -5.80 -13.20 6.43
CA ALA A 624 -5.12 -14.07 5.48
C ALA A 624 -6.14 -14.63 4.50
N ALA A 625 -5.96 -14.35 3.22
CA ALA A 625 -7.03 -14.55 2.25
C ALA A 625 -6.62 -15.21 0.94
N THR A 626 -5.36 -15.20 0.49
CA THR A 626 -4.98 -15.85 -0.76
C THR A 626 -3.59 -16.45 -0.74
N GLY A 627 -3.42 -17.46 -1.59
CA GLY A 627 -2.10 -17.92 -1.97
C GLY A 627 -1.39 -16.83 -2.76
N GLY A 628 -0.18 -16.49 -2.32
CA GLY A 628 0.64 -15.47 -2.94
C GLY A 628 0.89 -15.75 -4.42
N GLY A 629 0.65 -14.73 -5.18
CA GLY A 629 1.29 -14.51 -6.46
C GLY A 629 0.87 -15.41 -7.62
N GLY A 630 0.06 -14.89 -8.48
CA GLY A 630 -0.13 -15.42 -9.81
C GLY A 630 -1.57 -15.78 -10.14
N ARG A 631 -2.04 -15.29 -11.26
CA ARG A 631 -3.24 -15.78 -11.91
C ARG A 631 -3.11 -17.30 -12.07
N GLY A 632 -3.89 -18.09 -11.33
CA GLY A 632 -3.90 -19.55 -11.40
C GLY A 632 -3.66 -20.29 -10.07
N GLY A 633 -3.74 -19.62 -8.91
CA GLY A 633 -3.72 -20.28 -7.61
C GLY A 633 -4.90 -21.24 -7.41
N PRO A 634 -4.78 -22.21 -6.49
CA PRO A 634 -5.83 -23.18 -6.22
C PRO A 634 -7.16 -22.49 -5.89
N PRO A 635 -8.30 -23.13 -6.17
CA PRO A 635 -9.61 -22.55 -5.89
C PRO A 635 -9.69 -22.13 -4.42
N ALA A 636 -10.37 -21.02 -4.19
CA ALA A 636 -10.54 -20.41 -2.88
C ALA A 636 -10.93 -21.44 -1.83
N ALA A 637 -10.00 -21.75 -0.98
CA ALA A 637 -10.25 -22.69 0.07
C ALA A 637 -11.02 -22.02 1.21
N GLN A 638 -11.73 -22.83 1.97
CA GLN A 638 -12.74 -22.44 2.95
C GLN A 638 -12.21 -21.68 4.17
N ASN A 639 -10.90 -21.49 4.33
CA ASN A 639 -10.28 -20.98 5.56
C ASN A 639 -9.77 -19.52 5.46
N GLN A 640 -10.14 -18.77 4.42
CA GLN A 640 -9.81 -17.36 4.31
C GLN A 640 -10.55 -16.55 5.37
N GLY A 641 -9.88 -15.61 6.02
CA GLY A 641 -10.53 -14.83 7.05
C GLY A 641 -9.62 -14.05 7.97
N ILE A 642 -10.20 -13.62 9.08
CA ILE A 642 -9.52 -12.91 10.16
C ILE A 642 -8.98 -13.94 11.16
N PHE A 643 -7.69 -13.85 11.44
CA PHE A 643 -6.99 -14.68 12.43
C PHE A 643 -6.61 -13.80 13.63
N VAL A 644 -6.92 -14.24 14.84
CA VAL A 644 -6.69 -13.47 16.07
C VAL A 644 -5.85 -14.26 17.07
N PHE A 645 -4.89 -13.56 17.67
CA PHE A 645 -3.88 -14.09 18.57
C PHE A 645 -3.91 -13.33 19.89
N VAL A 646 -3.58 -14.03 20.99
CA VAL A 646 -3.50 -13.47 22.34
C VAL A 646 -2.43 -14.21 23.15
N LEU A 647 -1.95 -13.60 24.23
CA LEU A 647 -1.17 -14.31 25.24
C LEU A 647 -2.08 -15.24 26.05
N PRO A 648 -1.60 -16.42 26.46
CA PRO A 648 -2.32 -17.37 27.29
C PRO A 648 -2.94 -16.78 28.56
#